data_ecdc56aa5367af7ae796b1b962949326
#
_entry.id   ecdc56aa5367af7ae796b1b962949326
#
_cell.length_a   1.000
_cell.length_b   1.000
_cell.length_c   1.000
_cell.angle_alpha   90.00
_cell.angle_beta   90.00
_cell.angle_gamma   90.00
#
_symmetry.space_group_name_H-M   'P 1'
#
loop_
_entity.id
_entity.type
_entity.pdbx_description
1 polymer ?
#
loop_
_entity_poly.entity_id
_entity_poly.type
_entity_poly.pdbx_seq_one_letter_code
_entity_poly.pdbx_strand_id
1 'polypeptide(L)'
;MSRLSLRFPLLAGLVFCALIGSTSPCRAQAAAPVLQVDGLGKGTAPLDGPWQFHVGDNPAWALAQTNDATGNDDWEQISPDKTWGAQGHPAYTGFAWYRKHIHLAPAIGADRDFALLIRHVDDAYEIYWNGVLVGHNGTLPPHPFFYFSEPAQTFGLGPVRDGVLALRVWKGPLNSFDSDQLGGLNAAPVVGGPGAIGSLKDQLDYMWLRSRQYYFGLQALYGLVMLLSLLAWLRNRAQRVLLWMAIFSFAPLAALVLTGLRLPWSYDFALGWLQPVLSIQDIGLWFLLLYLLDLHENNRLAHFTRTLAIVSIISTSLDGALSACDWSNPLFAPWVQLADAALTVVFTLAEAFPLVLVALALRKRLDPARWLVAITAVIAEMISVVRIAVQQGSRYTHWTLGAKIGAPIFTINGNVFTAQTIANTLLLLAIIYAVYRYLQESSRRQSTLEEEFKSARELQQVLIPENLPALPGFAMTSAYKPAQEVGGDFFQIIPLEGEFAGSTLILLGDVSGKGLRAAMAVSLIVGAVRTLARFAPSPAEVLAELNQRLFGRLQGGFATCLALRVSVDGSCVIASAGHPAPFLNKQEVKLPGALPLGIMPGASYEETAIALREGDHFALYTDGLLEARSANGEIFSFERLDALFATQPDAAKASATAVDFGQDDDITVLTLTRLGSGQQSTSKLSAPHLAQA
;
A
#
# COMPACT_ATOMS: atom_id res chain seq x y z
N MET A 1 -49.33 -4.51 -42.11
CA MET A 1 -49.73 -5.92 -41.93
C MET A 1 -48.83 -6.44 -40.81
N SER A 2 -49.22 -6.91 -39.68
CA SER A 2 -50.49 -7.12 -38.98
C SER A 2 -50.19 -6.96 -37.48
N ARG A 3 -51.09 -6.27 -36.80
CA ARG A 3 -51.11 -6.10 -35.32
C ARG A 3 -51.44 -7.46 -34.67
N LEU A 4 -50.78 -7.79 -33.54
CA LEU A 4 -51.36 -8.72 -32.56
C LEU A 4 -51.28 -8.08 -31.17
N SER A 5 -52.43 -7.66 -30.71
CA SER A 5 -52.76 -7.25 -29.36
C SER A 5 -53.02 -8.48 -28.50
N LEU A 6 -52.36 -8.62 -27.37
CA LEU A 6 -52.75 -9.57 -26.32
C LEU A 6 -53.44 -8.82 -25.18
N ARG A 7 -54.71 -9.15 -25.01
CA ARG A 7 -55.59 -8.68 -23.93
C ARG A 7 -55.34 -9.47 -22.65
N PHE A 8 -55.25 -8.77 -21.54
CA PHE A 8 -55.42 -9.32 -20.20
C PHE A 8 -56.90 -9.58 -19.91
N PRO A 9 -57.28 -10.67 -19.28
CA PRO A 9 -58.57 -10.79 -18.60
C PRO A 9 -58.42 -10.53 -17.09
N LEU A 10 -59.16 -9.54 -16.63
CA LEU A 10 -59.58 -9.40 -15.23
C LEU A 10 -60.45 -10.60 -14.85
N LEU A 11 -60.09 -11.27 -13.72
CA LEU A 11 -61.03 -12.16 -13.02
C LEU A 11 -61.27 -11.59 -11.62
N ALA A 12 -62.42 -10.97 -11.46
CA ALA A 12 -63.06 -10.69 -10.19
C ALA A 12 -63.70 -11.98 -9.67
N GLY A 13 -63.26 -12.43 -8.50
CA GLY A 13 -63.81 -13.60 -7.79
C GLY A 13 -64.24 -13.24 -6.38
N LEU A 14 -65.52 -13.01 -6.26
CA LEU A 14 -66.42 -13.16 -5.14
C LEU A 14 -65.85 -13.49 -3.73
N VAL A 15 -66.09 -12.52 -2.83
CA VAL A 15 -66.11 -12.68 -1.38
C VAL A 15 -67.30 -13.52 -1.00
N PHE A 16 -67.08 -14.68 -0.40
CA PHE A 16 -68.09 -15.46 0.30
C PHE A 16 -67.73 -15.44 1.81
N CYS A 17 -68.41 -14.60 2.59
CA CYS A 17 -68.40 -14.67 4.03
C CYS A 17 -69.18 -15.93 4.51
N ALA A 18 -68.45 -16.91 5.01
CA ALA A 18 -69.02 -17.94 5.88
C ALA A 18 -68.63 -17.63 7.31
N LEU A 19 -69.55 -17.05 8.08
CA LEU A 19 -69.54 -17.03 9.53
C LEU A 19 -69.68 -18.46 10.03
N ILE A 20 -68.57 -19.12 10.37
CA ILE A 20 -68.58 -20.31 11.21
C ILE A 20 -67.96 -19.86 12.54
N GLY A 21 -68.81 -19.73 13.55
CA GLY A 21 -68.37 -19.53 14.94
C GLY A 21 -67.48 -20.70 15.38
N SER A 22 -66.21 -20.52 15.37
CA SER A 22 -65.28 -21.41 16.07
C SER A 22 -65.32 -21.07 17.57
N THR A 23 -66.09 -21.84 18.33
CA THR A 23 -65.88 -21.96 19.74
C THR A 23 -64.45 -22.53 19.92
N SER A 24 -63.54 -21.66 20.29
CA SER A 24 -62.20 -22.10 20.74
C SER A 24 -62.39 -23.03 21.92
N PRO A 25 -61.92 -24.28 21.85
CA PRO A 25 -61.90 -25.10 23.09
C PRO A 25 -60.97 -24.40 24.05
N CYS A 26 -61.49 -24.08 25.26
CA CYS A 26 -60.67 -23.70 26.41
C CYS A 26 -59.70 -24.87 26.65
N ARG A 27 -58.48 -24.76 26.11
CA ARG A 27 -57.44 -25.75 26.30
C ARG A 27 -57.00 -25.59 27.75
N ALA A 28 -57.38 -26.52 28.59
CA ALA A 28 -56.82 -26.65 29.94
C ALA A 28 -55.30 -26.63 29.78
N GLN A 29 -54.66 -25.62 30.36
CA GLN A 29 -53.24 -25.44 30.33
C GLN A 29 -52.63 -26.61 31.08
N ALA A 30 -52.05 -27.56 30.34
CA ALA A 30 -51.32 -28.66 30.95
C ALA A 30 -50.12 -28.07 31.68
N ALA A 31 -49.93 -28.41 32.97
CA ALA A 31 -48.74 -28.01 33.73
C ALA A 31 -47.50 -28.26 32.86
N ALA A 32 -46.60 -27.27 32.82
CA ALA A 32 -45.40 -27.40 31.99
C ALA A 32 -44.66 -28.68 32.34
N PRO A 33 -44.28 -29.50 31.34
CA PRO A 33 -43.67 -30.80 31.61
C PRO A 33 -42.34 -30.60 32.34
N VAL A 34 -42.19 -31.24 33.48
CA VAL A 34 -40.93 -31.28 34.23
C VAL A 34 -39.96 -32.17 33.49
N LEU A 35 -38.78 -31.64 33.13
CA LEU A 35 -37.69 -32.42 32.54
C LEU A 35 -37.01 -33.24 33.63
N GLN A 36 -37.11 -34.57 33.57
CA GLN A 36 -36.41 -35.45 34.47
C GLN A 36 -35.07 -35.85 33.89
N VAL A 37 -34.00 -35.64 34.67
CA VAL A 37 -32.63 -36.09 34.33
C VAL A 37 -32.16 -36.99 35.45
N ASP A 38 -32.46 -38.28 35.31
CA ASP A 38 -32.16 -39.30 36.31
C ASP A 38 -30.84 -40.02 36.02
N GLY A 39 -30.15 -40.41 37.10
CA GLY A 39 -28.93 -41.21 37.02
C GLY A 39 -27.75 -40.50 36.42
N LEU A 40 -27.68 -39.19 36.50
CA LEU A 40 -26.59 -38.39 35.99
C LEU A 40 -25.28 -38.68 36.75
N GLY A 41 -24.36 -39.40 36.12
CA GLY A 41 -23.06 -39.78 36.71
C GLY A 41 -21.94 -38.88 36.13
N LYS A 42 -21.00 -39.48 35.42
CA LYS A 42 -19.89 -38.76 34.77
C LYS A 42 -20.28 -38.18 33.39
N GLY A 43 -21.53 -38.31 32.99
CA GLY A 43 -22.04 -37.77 31.72
C GLY A 43 -22.60 -36.36 31.82
N THR A 44 -23.05 -35.87 30.70
CA THR A 44 -23.79 -34.60 30.57
C THR A 44 -25.11 -34.87 29.88
N ALA A 45 -26.14 -34.09 30.23
CA ALA A 45 -27.47 -34.17 29.61
C ALA A 45 -27.87 -32.78 29.03
N PRO A 46 -28.27 -32.71 27.76
CA PRO A 46 -28.82 -31.49 27.19
C PRO A 46 -30.23 -31.26 27.79
N LEU A 47 -30.55 -30.01 28.02
CA LEU A 47 -31.87 -29.59 28.49
C LEU A 47 -32.80 -29.34 27.30
N ASP A 48 -32.96 -30.35 26.48
CA ASP A 48 -33.75 -30.34 25.25
C ASP A 48 -35.26 -30.20 25.50
N GLY A 49 -35.99 -30.13 24.37
CA GLY A 49 -37.45 -30.04 24.35
C GLY A 49 -37.95 -28.61 24.59
N PRO A 50 -39.26 -28.43 24.59
CA PRO A 50 -39.83 -27.09 24.64
C PRO A 50 -39.58 -26.42 25.99
N TRP A 51 -39.22 -25.13 25.95
CA TRP A 51 -39.08 -24.24 27.09
C TRP A 51 -40.23 -23.24 27.07
N GLN A 52 -40.70 -22.85 28.30
CA GLN A 52 -41.58 -21.69 28.40
C GLN A 52 -40.80 -20.45 28.00
N PHE A 53 -41.39 -19.61 27.17
CA PHE A 53 -40.82 -18.38 26.64
C PHE A 53 -41.80 -17.22 26.76
N HIS A 54 -41.33 -16.07 27.16
CA HIS A 54 -42.11 -14.85 27.22
C HIS A 54 -41.28 -13.64 26.81
N VAL A 55 -41.81 -12.79 25.95
CA VAL A 55 -41.21 -11.51 25.60
C VAL A 55 -41.50 -10.47 26.65
N GLY A 56 -40.55 -9.57 26.90
CA GLY A 56 -40.65 -8.54 27.93
C GLY A 56 -39.77 -8.82 29.14
N ASP A 57 -39.85 -7.96 30.14
CA ASP A 57 -38.97 -8.01 31.31
C ASP A 57 -39.74 -7.92 32.64
N ASN A 58 -39.77 -9.01 33.37
CA ASN A 58 -40.33 -9.07 34.72
C ASN A 58 -39.43 -9.97 35.58
N PRO A 59 -38.62 -9.39 36.50
CA PRO A 59 -37.76 -10.17 37.39
C PRO A 59 -38.50 -11.21 38.26
N ALA A 60 -39.82 -11.06 38.51
CA ALA A 60 -40.60 -12.04 39.22
C ALA A 60 -40.70 -13.39 38.50
N TRP A 61 -40.48 -13.43 37.20
CA TRP A 61 -40.46 -14.67 36.39
C TRP A 61 -39.27 -15.59 36.71
N ALA A 62 -38.28 -15.11 37.45
CA ALA A 62 -37.19 -15.94 37.96
C ALA A 62 -37.64 -16.86 39.13
N LEU A 63 -38.73 -16.55 39.82
CA LEU A 63 -39.18 -17.27 40.99
C LEU A 63 -39.90 -18.58 40.63
N ALA A 64 -39.62 -19.64 41.39
CA ALA A 64 -40.26 -20.94 41.22
C ALA A 64 -41.76 -20.96 41.53
N GLN A 65 -42.20 -20.02 42.35
CA GLN A 65 -43.58 -19.95 42.89
C GLN A 65 -44.50 -19.02 42.12
N THR A 66 -44.08 -18.37 41.08
CA THR A 66 -45.02 -17.69 40.18
C THR A 66 -45.90 -18.75 39.53
N ASN A 67 -47.06 -19.01 40.20
CA ASN A 67 -48.05 -19.93 39.67
C ASN A 67 -48.48 -19.47 38.31
N ASP A 68 -48.30 -20.30 37.32
CA ASP A 68 -48.91 -20.17 35.99
C ASP A 68 -50.43 -20.09 36.04
N ALA A 69 -51.02 -20.24 37.26
CA ALA A 69 -52.44 -20.24 37.51
C ALA A 69 -53.11 -18.87 37.73
N THR A 70 -52.32 -17.77 37.80
CA THR A 70 -52.89 -16.41 37.93
C THR A 70 -53.03 -15.67 36.61
N GLY A 71 -53.11 -16.39 35.54
CA GLY A 71 -54.02 -16.17 34.46
C GLY A 71 -53.84 -15.00 33.51
N ASN A 72 -52.66 -14.38 33.34
CA ASN A 72 -52.53 -13.33 32.34
C ASN A 72 -51.19 -13.29 31.55
N ASP A 73 -50.25 -14.15 31.90
CA ASP A 73 -48.97 -14.21 31.14
C ASP A 73 -49.05 -15.42 30.14
N ASP A 74 -49.25 -15.14 28.88
CA ASP A 74 -49.30 -16.15 27.80
C ASP A 74 -47.88 -16.65 27.49
N TRP A 75 -47.40 -17.61 28.28
CA TRP A 75 -46.13 -18.28 28.02
C TRP A 75 -46.21 -19.17 26.76
N GLU A 76 -45.35 -18.88 25.80
CA GLU A 76 -45.19 -19.70 24.58
C GLU A 76 -44.25 -20.88 24.85
N GLN A 77 -44.32 -21.87 23.97
CA GLN A 77 -43.39 -23.02 24.00
C GLN A 77 -42.45 -22.91 22.79
N ILE A 78 -41.15 -22.72 23.05
CA ILE A 78 -40.13 -22.66 21.99
C ILE A 78 -38.99 -23.64 22.23
N SER A 79 -38.28 -24.02 21.20
CA SER A 79 -37.10 -24.89 21.28
C SER A 79 -35.85 -24.07 21.60
N PRO A 80 -34.98 -24.52 22.53
CA PRO A 80 -33.73 -23.84 22.86
C PRO A 80 -32.66 -24.04 21.79
N ASP A 81 -32.87 -24.95 20.78
CA ASP A 81 -31.94 -25.23 19.69
C ASP A 81 -32.05 -24.27 18.51
N LYS A 82 -33.03 -23.37 18.59
CA LYS A 82 -33.29 -22.36 17.57
C LYS A 82 -33.49 -21.02 18.21
N THR A 83 -33.01 -20.00 17.55
CA THR A 83 -33.22 -18.59 17.93
C THR A 83 -34.71 -18.25 17.97
N TRP A 84 -35.14 -17.31 18.79
CA TRP A 84 -36.55 -16.89 18.85
C TRP A 84 -37.02 -16.22 17.54
N GLY A 85 -36.09 -15.52 16.81
CA GLY A 85 -36.43 -14.97 15.52
C GLY A 85 -36.88 -16.01 14.50
N ALA A 86 -36.32 -17.21 14.55
CA ALA A 86 -36.73 -18.36 13.71
C ALA A 86 -38.03 -19.03 14.19
N GLN A 87 -38.58 -18.65 15.37
CA GLN A 87 -39.71 -19.30 16.01
C GLN A 87 -40.91 -18.37 16.24
N GLY A 88 -41.05 -17.33 15.44
CA GLY A 88 -42.23 -16.45 15.47
C GLY A 88 -41.96 -15.02 15.93
N HIS A 89 -40.72 -14.71 16.38
CA HIS A 89 -40.32 -13.38 16.81
C HIS A 89 -39.21 -12.77 15.94
N PRO A 90 -39.40 -12.68 14.61
CA PRO A 90 -38.39 -12.12 13.70
C PRO A 90 -38.11 -10.66 14.06
N ALA A 91 -36.85 -10.28 14.01
CA ALA A 91 -36.37 -8.92 14.33
C ALA A 91 -36.73 -8.41 15.76
N TYR A 92 -37.15 -9.27 16.66
CA TYR A 92 -37.43 -8.85 18.04
C TYR A 92 -36.13 -8.55 18.79
N THR A 93 -36.05 -7.34 19.34
CA THR A 93 -34.97 -6.85 20.18
C THR A 93 -35.52 -6.45 21.53
N GLY A 94 -34.72 -6.57 22.58
CA GLY A 94 -35.19 -6.32 23.96
C GLY A 94 -35.08 -7.55 24.84
N PHE A 95 -35.83 -7.53 25.92
CA PHE A 95 -35.82 -8.60 26.93
C PHE A 95 -36.74 -9.74 26.57
N ALA A 96 -36.31 -10.95 26.86
CA ALA A 96 -37.17 -12.14 26.88
C ALA A 96 -36.69 -13.12 27.95
N TRP A 97 -37.62 -13.94 28.43
CA TRP A 97 -37.34 -14.92 29.42
C TRP A 97 -37.61 -16.34 28.92
N TYR A 98 -36.69 -17.25 29.28
CA TYR A 98 -36.83 -18.70 29.12
C TYR A 98 -37.01 -19.34 30.50
N ARG A 99 -37.88 -20.32 30.64
CA ARG A 99 -38.08 -21.09 31.89
C ARG A 99 -38.21 -22.57 31.59
N LYS A 100 -37.58 -23.37 32.43
CA LYS A 100 -37.69 -24.82 32.41
C LYS A 100 -37.74 -25.36 33.84
N HIS A 101 -38.71 -26.19 34.13
CA HIS A 101 -38.73 -26.95 35.38
C HIS A 101 -37.91 -28.22 35.20
N ILE A 102 -36.93 -28.43 36.07
CA ILE A 102 -35.94 -29.51 35.95
C ILE A 102 -35.84 -30.27 37.25
N HIS A 103 -35.90 -31.59 37.18
CA HIS A 103 -35.59 -32.50 38.26
C HIS A 103 -34.25 -33.17 37.97
N LEU A 104 -33.25 -33.03 38.86
CA LEU A 104 -31.91 -33.57 38.72
C LEU A 104 -31.67 -34.66 39.76
N ALA A 105 -31.48 -35.89 39.33
CA ALA A 105 -31.15 -37.02 40.21
C ALA A 105 -29.75 -37.53 39.89
N PRO A 106 -28.74 -37.38 40.78
CA PRO A 106 -27.40 -37.92 40.54
C PRO A 106 -27.40 -39.44 40.57
N ALA A 107 -26.48 -40.08 39.83
CA ALA A 107 -26.23 -41.48 39.99
C ALA A 107 -25.70 -41.81 41.38
N ILE A 108 -25.92 -43.05 41.83
CA ILE A 108 -25.42 -43.53 43.13
C ILE A 108 -23.88 -43.39 43.13
N GLY A 109 -23.35 -42.67 44.15
CA GLY A 109 -21.88 -42.44 44.26
C GLY A 109 -21.31 -41.37 43.39
N ALA A 110 -22.11 -40.62 42.62
CA ALA A 110 -21.68 -39.44 41.85
C ALA A 110 -21.63 -38.20 42.72
N ASP A 111 -20.95 -37.14 42.22
CA ASP A 111 -20.98 -35.81 42.83
C ASP A 111 -22.41 -35.32 42.97
N ARG A 112 -22.67 -34.65 44.08
CA ARG A 112 -24.00 -34.08 44.37
C ARG A 112 -24.18 -32.72 43.74
N ASP A 113 -23.09 -32.04 43.38
CA ASP A 113 -23.11 -30.74 42.73
C ASP A 113 -23.34 -30.87 41.23
N PHE A 114 -24.13 -29.96 40.72
CA PHE A 114 -24.37 -29.83 39.28
C PHE A 114 -23.80 -28.52 38.75
N ALA A 115 -23.42 -28.55 37.48
CA ALA A 115 -23.02 -27.39 36.73
C ALA A 115 -23.79 -27.31 35.41
N LEU A 116 -23.94 -26.12 34.90
CA LEU A 116 -24.60 -25.80 33.64
C LEU A 116 -23.56 -25.28 32.66
N LEU A 117 -23.66 -25.72 31.41
CA LEU A 117 -22.90 -25.15 30.30
C LEU A 117 -23.86 -24.49 29.32
N ILE A 118 -23.56 -23.23 28.98
CA ILE A 118 -24.26 -22.48 27.94
C ILE A 118 -23.30 -22.22 26.82
N ARG A 119 -23.65 -22.60 25.60
CA ARG A 119 -22.77 -22.47 24.42
C ARG A 119 -22.75 -21.07 23.88
N HIS A 120 -23.91 -20.53 23.54
CA HIS A 120 -24.06 -19.19 22.96
C HIS A 120 -25.49 -18.69 23.19
N VAL A 121 -25.60 -17.43 23.52
CA VAL A 121 -26.86 -16.68 23.64
C VAL A 121 -26.65 -15.30 23.01
N ASP A 122 -27.61 -14.84 22.23
CA ASP A 122 -27.60 -13.48 21.69
C ASP A 122 -28.31 -12.52 22.63
N ASP A 123 -27.76 -11.51 23.25
CA ASP A 123 -26.42 -10.98 23.37
C ASP A 123 -25.94 -11.10 24.81
N ALA A 124 -26.66 -10.48 25.76
CA ALA A 124 -26.37 -10.53 27.21
C ALA A 124 -27.47 -11.32 27.97
N TYR A 125 -27.05 -12.02 29.02
CA TYR A 125 -28.00 -12.83 29.77
C TYR A 125 -27.63 -12.99 31.25
N GLU A 126 -28.68 -13.27 32.06
CA GLU A 126 -28.60 -13.66 33.47
C GLU A 126 -29.24 -15.04 33.62
N ILE A 127 -28.69 -15.85 34.53
CA ILE A 127 -29.17 -17.20 34.82
C ILE A 127 -29.64 -17.23 36.29
N TYR A 128 -30.83 -17.71 36.46
CA TYR A 128 -31.45 -17.88 37.77
C TYR A 128 -31.79 -19.35 38.04
N TRP A 129 -31.47 -19.82 39.21
CA TRP A 129 -31.91 -21.11 39.71
C TRP A 129 -32.80 -20.89 40.93
N ASN A 130 -34.08 -21.26 40.82
CA ASN A 130 -35.10 -21.01 41.86
C ASN A 130 -35.16 -19.55 42.34
N GLY A 131 -35.03 -18.61 41.41
CA GLY A 131 -35.04 -17.19 41.70
C GLY A 131 -33.72 -16.61 42.21
N VAL A 132 -32.71 -17.42 42.44
CA VAL A 132 -31.38 -16.97 42.84
C VAL A 132 -30.51 -16.79 41.62
N LEU A 133 -29.88 -15.63 41.45
CA LEU A 133 -28.92 -15.37 40.36
C LEU A 133 -27.71 -16.29 40.54
N VAL A 134 -27.48 -17.14 39.56
CA VAL A 134 -26.34 -18.07 39.51
C VAL A 134 -25.16 -17.49 38.78
N GLY A 135 -25.42 -16.69 37.76
CA GLY A 135 -24.39 -16.03 36.98
C GLY A 135 -24.98 -15.23 35.83
N HIS A 136 -24.09 -14.54 35.14
CA HIS A 136 -24.46 -13.71 33.98
C HIS A 136 -23.33 -13.73 32.95
N ASN A 137 -23.65 -13.30 31.74
CA ASN A 137 -22.68 -12.98 30.73
C ASN A 137 -23.05 -11.66 30.06
N GLY A 138 -22.08 -10.75 29.98
CA GLY A 138 -22.33 -9.36 29.64
C GLY A 138 -23.04 -8.59 30.77
N THR A 139 -23.51 -7.39 30.47
CA THR A 139 -24.35 -6.56 31.32
C THR A 139 -25.62 -6.16 30.58
N LEU A 140 -26.73 -6.12 31.33
CA LEU A 140 -28.05 -5.75 30.81
C LEU A 140 -28.22 -4.21 30.82
N PRO A 141 -29.16 -3.62 30.07
CA PRO A 141 -29.52 -2.22 30.17
C PRO A 141 -29.76 -1.75 31.62
N PRO A 142 -29.43 -0.47 32.01
CA PRO A 142 -29.23 0.67 31.09
C PRO A 142 -27.83 0.86 30.50
N HIS A 143 -26.84 0.05 30.87
CA HIS A 143 -25.49 0.08 30.36
C HIS A 143 -25.11 -1.28 29.78
N PRO A 144 -25.70 -1.65 28.63
CA PRO A 144 -25.48 -2.96 28.06
C PRO A 144 -24.03 -3.15 27.60
N PHE A 145 -23.50 -4.32 27.90
CA PHE A 145 -22.18 -4.74 27.42
C PHE A 145 -22.22 -6.23 27.10
N PHE A 146 -21.80 -6.60 25.92
CA PHE A 146 -21.69 -8.00 25.51
C PHE A 146 -20.48 -8.17 24.59
N TYR A 147 -19.96 -9.38 24.55
CA TYR A 147 -18.72 -9.67 23.84
C TYR A 147 -18.98 -9.99 22.37
N PHE A 148 -18.08 -9.57 21.50
CA PHE A 148 -18.15 -9.93 20.07
C PHE A 148 -18.01 -11.44 19.82
N SER A 149 -17.15 -12.13 20.58
CA SER A 149 -16.93 -13.56 20.45
C SER A 149 -16.72 -14.20 21.81
N GLU A 150 -17.59 -15.12 22.17
CA GLU A 150 -17.60 -15.75 23.49
C GLU A 150 -17.28 -17.25 23.43
N PRO A 151 -16.48 -17.77 24.37
CA PRO A 151 -16.44 -19.21 24.63
C PRO A 151 -17.72 -19.67 25.33
N ALA A 152 -17.98 -20.98 25.29
CA ALA A 152 -19.04 -21.56 26.14
C ALA A 152 -18.77 -21.24 27.60
N GLN A 153 -19.82 -20.82 28.33
CA GLN A 153 -19.75 -20.44 29.74
C GLN A 153 -20.25 -21.58 30.65
N THR A 154 -19.65 -21.69 31.83
CA THR A 154 -20.04 -22.71 32.82
C THR A 154 -20.44 -22.05 34.13
N PHE A 155 -21.54 -22.53 34.72
CA PHE A 155 -22.12 -21.99 35.95
C PHE A 155 -22.41 -23.13 36.92
N GLY A 156 -22.05 -22.94 38.18
CA GLY A 156 -22.35 -23.91 39.22
C GLY A 156 -23.80 -23.80 39.69
N LEU A 157 -24.57 -24.89 39.70
CA LEU A 157 -25.92 -24.94 40.21
C LEU A 157 -25.95 -25.41 41.69
N GLY A 158 -24.87 -25.99 42.20
CA GLY A 158 -24.78 -26.59 43.53
C GLY A 158 -25.57 -27.92 43.66
N PRO A 159 -25.88 -28.36 44.90
CA PRO A 159 -26.48 -29.67 45.16
C PRO A 159 -28.01 -29.71 45.01
N VAL A 160 -28.60 -28.72 44.41
CA VAL A 160 -30.07 -28.61 44.27
C VAL A 160 -30.57 -29.61 43.23
N ARG A 161 -31.64 -30.33 43.58
CA ARG A 161 -32.20 -31.41 42.76
C ARG A 161 -33.44 -31.06 41.96
N ASP A 162 -34.23 -30.13 42.45
CA ASP A 162 -35.52 -29.79 41.88
C ASP A 162 -35.71 -28.27 41.84
N GLY A 163 -36.14 -27.77 40.69
CA GLY A 163 -36.30 -26.32 40.55
C GLY A 163 -36.56 -25.81 39.15
N VAL A 164 -36.69 -24.50 39.11
CA VAL A 164 -36.87 -23.74 37.88
C VAL A 164 -35.55 -23.08 37.46
N LEU A 165 -35.04 -23.48 36.30
CA LEU A 165 -34.01 -22.75 35.64
C LEU A 165 -34.65 -21.65 34.79
N ALA A 166 -34.31 -20.39 35.07
CA ALA A 166 -34.77 -19.27 34.29
C ALA A 166 -33.59 -18.49 33.69
N LEU A 167 -33.71 -18.12 32.45
CA LEU A 167 -32.75 -17.28 31.74
C LEU A 167 -33.43 -15.97 31.35
N ARG A 168 -32.89 -14.86 31.78
CA ARG A 168 -33.25 -13.52 31.35
C ARG A 168 -32.30 -13.12 30.29
N VAL A 169 -32.76 -12.95 29.05
CA VAL A 169 -31.93 -12.66 27.88
C VAL A 169 -32.29 -11.27 27.36
N TRP A 170 -31.30 -10.52 27.00
CA TRP A 170 -31.47 -9.26 26.30
C TRP A 170 -30.76 -9.31 24.97
N LYS A 171 -31.52 -9.05 23.92
CA LYS A 171 -31.02 -8.88 22.55
C LYS A 171 -30.92 -7.40 22.24
N GLY A 172 -29.71 -6.95 21.91
CA GLY A 172 -29.46 -5.60 21.42
C GLY A 172 -30.08 -5.31 20.06
N PRO A 173 -30.04 -4.05 19.63
CA PRO A 173 -30.48 -3.65 18.31
C PRO A 173 -29.78 -4.46 17.21
N LEU A 174 -30.54 -4.85 16.18
CA LEU A 174 -29.97 -5.48 14.99
C LEU A 174 -29.15 -4.47 14.19
N ASN A 175 -27.97 -4.86 13.76
CA ASN A 175 -27.15 -4.05 12.88
C ASN A 175 -27.29 -4.48 11.39
N SER A 176 -26.56 -3.85 10.51
CA SER A 176 -26.61 -4.12 9.07
C SER A 176 -26.23 -5.55 8.66
N PHE A 177 -25.53 -6.26 9.52
CA PHE A 177 -25.06 -7.63 9.28
C PHE A 177 -25.93 -8.70 9.95
N ASP A 178 -26.80 -8.29 10.84
CA ASP A 178 -27.66 -9.21 11.59
C ASP A 178 -28.84 -9.67 10.73
N SER A 179 -29.19 -10.94 10.88
CA SER A 179 -30.43 -11.49 10.34
C SER A 179 -31.60 -11.20 11.27
N ASP A 180 -32.77 -11.02 10.71
CA ASP A 180 -34.05 -10.96 11.47
C ASP A 180 -34.37 -12.24 12.23
N GLN A 181 -33.65 -13.33 11.93
CA GLN A 181 -33.80 -14.63 12.56
C GLN A 181 -33.01 -14.80 13.86
N LEU A 182 -32.23 -13.80 14.30
CA LEU A 182 -31.40 -13.89 15.51
C LEU A 182 -32.21 -13.70 16.80
N GLY A 183 -31.56 -13.93 17.93
CA GLY A 183 -32.03 -13.66 19.29
C GLY A 183 -32.22 -14.89 20.17
N GLY A 184 -31.76 -14.79 21.38
CA GLY A 184 -31.91 -15.81 22.43
C GLY A 184 -30.97 -17.00 22.32
N LEU A 185 -31.43 -18.15 22.78
CA LEU A 185 -30.69 -19.42 22.69
C LEU A 185 -30.62 -19.92 21.25
N ASN A 186 -29.49 -20.50 20.91
CA ASN A 186 -29.28 -21.19 19.62
C ASN A 186 -28.79 -22.65 19.81
N ALA A 187 -28.67 -23.08 21.06
CA ALA A 187 -28.36 -24.44 21.44
C ALA A 187 -28.88 -24.70 22.87
N ALA A 188 -29.40 -25.87 23.11
CA ALA A 188 -29.87 -26.24 24.42
C ALA A 188 -28.73 -26.14 25.46
N PRO A 189 -28.99 -25.54 26.65
CA PRO A 189 -28.07 -25.63 27.77
C PRO A 189 -27.80 -27.08 28.15
N VAL A 190 -26.63 -27.37 28.70
CA VAL A 190 -26.22 -28.73 29.06
C VAL A 190 -25.94 -28.78 30.57
N VAL A 191 -26.49 -29.77 31.26
CA VAL A 191 -26.27 -29.98 32.68
C VAL A 191 -25.44 -31.24 32.94
N GLY A 192 -24.62 -31.23 33.97
CA GLY A 192 -23.80 -32.37 34.38
C GLY A 192 -23.07 -32.14 35.68
N GLY A 193 -22.28 -33.11 36.11
CA GLY A 193 -21.33 -32.89 37.19
C GLY A 193 -20.25 -31.89 36.78
N PRO A 194 -19.64 -31.11 37.70
CA PRO A 194 -18.66 -30.08 37.39
C PRO A 194 -17.51 -30.56 36.50
N GLY A 195 -16.97 -31.78 36.77
CA GLY A 195 -15.90 -32.37 35.98
C GLY A 195 -16.31 -32.75 34.57
N ALA A 196 -17.55 -33.27 34.38
CA ALA A 196 -18.08 -33.59 33.05
C ALA A 196 -18.34 -32.33 32.22
N ILE A 197 -18.87 -31.29 32.84
CA ILE A 197 -19.09 -29.97 32.18
C ILE A 197 -17.75 -29.31 31.82
N GLY A 198 -16.74 -29.35 32.71
CA GLY A 198 -15.41 -28.86 32.41
C GLY A 198 -14.80 -29.56 31.22
N SER A 199 -14.88 -30.89 31.18
CA SER A 199 -14.37 -31.69 30.03
C SER A 199 -15.09 -31.38 28.71
N LEU A 200 -16.40 -31.17 28.78
CA LEU A 200 -17.19 -30.75 27.60
C LEU A 200 -16.79 -29.35 27.12
N LYS A 201 -16.55 -28.42 28.02
CA LYS A 201 -16.05 -27.08 27.67
C LYS A 201 -14.68 -27.17 26.99
N ASP A 202 -13.73 -27.92 27.56
CA ASP A 202 -12.40 -28.11 27.00
C ASP A 202 -12.48 -28.74 25.60
N GLN A 203 -13.38 -29.70 25.40
CA GLN A 203 -13.65 -30.29 24.10
C GLN A 203 -14.17 -29.25 23.09
N LEU A 204 -15.12 -28.40 23.48
CA LEU A 204 -15.66 -27.33 22.64
C LEU A 204 -14.58 -26.30 22.27
N ASP A 205 -13.75 -25.89 23.22
CA ASP A 205 -12.65 -24.97 23.00
C ASP A 205 -11.58 -25.55 22.09
N TYR A 206 -11.26 -26.85 22.25
CA TYR A 206 -10.38 -27.58 21.34
C TYR A 206 -10.96 -27.66 19.91
N MET A 207 -12.25 -27.98 19.77
CA MET A 207 -12.93 -28.02 18.47
C MET A 207 -12.94 -26.66 17.80
N TRP A 208 -13.17 -25.60 18.57
CA TRP A 208 -13.10 -24.23 18.06
C TRP A 208 -11.69 -23.90 17.55
N LEU A 209 -10.63 -24.19 18.30
CA LEU A 209 -9.26 -23.96 17.90
C LEU A 209 -8.90 -24.77 16.65
N ARG A 210 -9.28 -26.05 16.63
CA ARG A 210 -9.04 -26.96 15.51
C ARG A 210 -9.72 -26.48 14.22
N SER A 211 -10.94 -25.97 14.33
CA SER A 211 -11.71 -25.46 13.19
C SER A 211 -11.15 -24.15 12.59
N ARG A 212 -10.19 -23.51 13.28
CA ARG A 212 -9.60 -22.24 12.87
C ARG A 212 -8.11 -22.33 12.52
N GLN A 213 -7.51 -23.52 12.52
CA GLN A 213 -6.08 -23.70 12.24
C GLN A 213 -5.67 -23.11 10.90
N TYR A 214 -6.45 -23.37 9.85
CA TYR A 214 -6.21 -22.79 8.53
C TYR A 214 -6.28 -21.26 8.56
N TYR A 215 -7.31 -20.71 9.21
CA TYR A 215 -7.49 -19.27 9.34
C TYR A 215 -6.29 -18.63 10.05
N PHE A 216 -5.86 -19.18 11.19
CA PHE A 216 -4.69 -18.67 11.92
C PHE A 216 -3.39 -18.83 11.11
N GLY A 217 -3.22 -19.93 10.38
CA GLY A 217 -2.08 -20.12 9.48
C GLY A 217 -2.03 -19.08 8.36
N LEU A 218 -3.19 -18.77 7.76
CA LEU A 218 -3.29 -17.75 6.74
C LEU A 218 -2.99 -16.35 7.31
N GLN A 219 -3.50 -16.03 8.52
CA GLN A 219 -3.20 -14.75 9.17
C GLN A 219 -1.72 -14.63 9.55
N ALA A 220 -1.07 -15.72 9.99
CA ALA A 220 0.37 -15.74 10.22
C ALA A 220 1.17 -15.47 8.92
N LEU A 221 0.70 -15.99 7.78
CA LEU A 221 1.29 -15.70 6.49
C LEU A 221 1.13 -14.21 6.14
N TYR A 222 -0.06 -13.61 6.34
CA TYR A 222 -0.25 -12.17 6.17
C TYR A 222 0.70 -11.37 7.07
N GLY A 223 0.85 -11.76 8.33
CA GLY A 223 1.79 -11.12 9.27
C GLY A 223 3.24 -11.19 8.82
N LEU A 224 3.67 -12.36 8.32
CA LEU A 224 5.01 -12.53 7.76
C LEU A 224 5.24 -11.66 6.52
N VAL A 225 4.29 -11.67 5.58
CA VAL A 225 4.35 -10.85 4.37
C VAL A 225 4.38 -9.36 4.72
N MET A 226 3.54 -8.92 5.67
CA MET A 226 3.54 -7.53 6.17
C MET A 226 4.92 -7.15 6.71
N LEU A 227 5.49 -7.96 7.61
CA LEU A 227 6.78 -7.69 8.24
C LEU A 227 7.91 -7.62 7.20
N LEU A 228 8.01 -8.61 6.32
CA LEU A 228 9.05 -8.66 5.30
C LEU A 228 8.92 -7.50 4.31
N SER A 229 7.71 -7.18 3.87
CA SER A 229 7.46 -6.06 2.96
C SER A 229 7.77 -4.72 3.61
N LEU A 230 7.41 -4.54 4.88
CA LEU A 230 7.72 -3.32 5.63
C LEU A 230 9.23 -3.14 5.82
N LEU A 231 9.95 -4.19 6.24
CA LEU A 231 11.41 -4.15 6.40
C LEU A 231 12.12 -3.87 5.07
N ALA A 232 11.67 -4.49 3.99
CA ALA A 232 12.22 -4.27 2.66
C ALA A 232 11.96 -2.82 2.18
N TRP A 233 10.76 -2.29 2.44
CA TRP A 233 10.44 -0.89 2.12
C TRP A 233 11.25 0.11 2.95
N LEU A 234 11.45 -0.16 4.25
CA LEU A 234 12.29 0.70 5.11
C LEU A 234 13.73 0.78 4.61
N ARG A 235 14.25 -0.33 4.04
CA ARG A 235 15.58 -0.39 3.44
C ARG A 235 15.65 0.33 2.08
N ASN A 236 14.58 0.27 1.28
CA ASN A 236 14.50 0.95 -0.01
C ASN A 236 13.11 1.62 -0.17
N ARG A 237 13.02 2.88 0.28
CA ARG A 237 11.77 3.65 0.28
C ARG A 237 11.25 4.03 -1.12
N ALA A 238 12.09 3.91 -2.16
CA ALA A 238 11.66 4.13 -3.53
C ALA A 238 10.67 3.05 -4.03
N GLN A 239 10.75 1.84 -3.45
CA GLN A 239 9.90 0.70 -3.83
C GLN A 239 8.52 0.76 -3.15
N ARG A 240 7.67 1.69 -3.59
CA ARG A 240 6.33 1.94 -2.99
C ARG A 240 5.39 0.73 -3.04
N VAL A 241 5.60 -0.21 -3.96
CA VAL A 241 4.81 -1.45 -4.04
C VAL A 241 4.91 -2.27 -2.76
N LEU A 242 6.08 -2.27 -2.10
CA LEU A 242 6.30 -2.97 -0.83
C LEU A 242 5.52 -2.34 0.33
N LEU A 243 5.39 -1.01 0.36
CA LEU A 243 4.54 -0.33 1.34
C LEU A 243 3.07 -0.75 1.19
N TRP A 244 2.55 -0.75 -0.04
CA TRP A 244 1.17 -1.14 -0.29
C TRP A 244 0.92 -2.62 0.00
N MET A 245 1.92 -3.48 -0.23
CA MET A 245 1.88 -4.89 0.17
C MET A 245 1.79 -5.04 1.69
N ALA A 246 2.55 -4.24 2.46
CA ALA A 246 2.48 -4.23 3.91
C ALA A 246 1.10 -3.74 4.41
N ILE A 247 0.54 -2.67 3.82
CA ILE A 247 -0.79 -2.14 4.15
C ILE A 247 -1.88 -3.17 3.84
N PHE A 248 -1.86 -3.79 2.66
CA PHE A 248 -2.79 -4.86 2.28
C PHE A 248 -2.75 -6.04 3.28
N SER A 249 -1.56 -6.40 3.73
CA SER A 249 -1.39 -7.54 4.63
C SER A 249 -1.65 -7.22 6.11
N PHE A 250 -1.67 -5.94 6.49
CA PHE A 250 -1.95 -5.49 7.86
C PHE A 250 -3.41 -5.71 8.26
N ALA A 251 -4.34 -5.38 7.37
CA ALA A 251 -5.77 -5.37 7.70
C ALA A 251 -6.32 -6.75 8.13
N PRO A 252 -6.00 -7.88 7.45
CA PRO A 252 -6.41 -9.20 7.93
C PRO A 252 -5.88 -9.54 9.32
N LEU A 253 -4.66 -9.09 9.65
CA LEU A 253 -4.07 -9.29 10.97
C LEU A 253 -4.81 -8.47 12.04
N ALA A 254 -5.15 -7.22 11.75
CA ALA A 254 -5.94 -6.38 12.64
C ALA A 254 -7.37 -6.93 12.82
N ALA A 255 -7.99 -7.43 11.76
CA ALA A 255 -9.30 -8.11 11.85
C ALA A 255 -9.23 -9.38 12.71
N LEU A 256 -8.13 -10.14 12.66
CA LEU A 256 -7.91 -11.27 13.55
C LEU A 256 -7.94 -10.84 15.02
N VAL A 257 -7.28 -9.73 15.36
CA VAL A 257 -7.26 -9.21 16.74
C VAL A 257 -8.64 -8.73 17.18
N LEU A 258 -9.40 -8.10 16.28
CA LEU A 258 -10.74 -7.58 16.60
C LEU A 258 -11.78 -8.69 16.77
N THR A 259 -11.78 -9.69 15.89
CA THR A 259 -12.90 -10.65 15.80
C THR A 259 -12.48 -12.11 15.85
N GLY A 260 -11.22 -12.42 15.55
CA GLY A 260 -10.74 -13.79 15.42
C GLY A 260 -10.22 -14.43 16.71
N LEU A 261 -9.68 -13.60 17.59
CA LEU A 261 -9.10 -14.03 18.86
C LEU A 261 -10.11 -13.74 19.97
N ARG A 262 -10.81 -14.59 20.55
CA ARG A 262 -11.76 -14.40 21.68
C ARG A 262 -11.25 -13.42 22.77
N LEU A 263 -10.92 -12.19 22.36
CA LEU A 263 -10.49 -11.12 23.25
C LEU A 263 -11.72 -10.43 23.87
N PRO A 264 -11.58 -9.83 25.05
CA PRO A 264 -12.71 -9.21 25.77
C PRO A 264 -13.10 -7.85 25.18
N TRP A 265 -13.23 -7.77 23.84
CA TRP A 265 -13.76 -6.60 23.18
C TRP A 265 -15.28 -6.55 23.28
N SER A 266 -15.84 -5.36 23.52
CA SER A 266 -17.27 -5.18 23.34
C SER A 266 -17.67 -5.38 21.88
N TYR A 267 -18.89 -5.83 21.66
CA TYR A 267 -19.45 -6.02 20.32
C TYR A 267 -19.37 -4.73 19.49
N ASP A 268 -19.82 -3.60 20.05
CA ASP A 268 -19.82 -2.29 19.39
C ASP A 268 -18.41 -1.82 19.04
N PHE A 269 -17.44 -2.02 19.95
CA PHE A 269 -16.05 -1.68 19.69
C PHE A 269 -15.48 -2.51 18.53
N ALA A 270 -15.67 -3.83 18.58
CA ALA A 270 -15.15 -4.72 17.53
C ALA A 270 -15.77 -4.39 16.18
N LEU A 271 -17.08 -4.19 16.12
CA LEU A 271 -17.83 -3.88 14.91
C LEU A 271 -17.48 -2.50 14.36
N GLY A 272 -17.41 -1.49 15.23
CA GLY A 272 -17.07 -0.12 14.86
C GLY A 272 -15.70 0.01 14.19
N TRP A 273 -14.72 -0.82 14.59
CA TRP A 273 -13.39 -0.82 13.98
C TRP A 273 -13.21 -1.81 12.83
N LEU A 274 -14.07 -2.83 12.73
CA LEU A 274 -13.93 -3.87 11.71
C LEU A 274 -14.04 -3.31 10.30
N GLN A 275 -15.04 -2.48 10.04
CA GLN A 275 -15.28 -1.92 8.70
C GLN A 275 -14.13 -1.01 8.21
N PRO A 276 -13.65 -0.02 8.99
CA PRO A 276 -12.48 0.76 8.62
C PRO A 276 -11.23 -0.09 8.38
N VAL A 277 -11.02 -1.14 9.19
CA VAL A 277 -9.89 -2.05 9.05
C VAL A 277 -9.97 -2.83 7.74
N LEU A 278 -11.14 -3.35 7.37
CA LEU A 278 -11.32 -4.08 6.10
C LEU A 278 -11.10 -3.15 4.90
N SER A 279 -11.58 -1.90 4.96
CA SER A 279 -11.34 -0.94 3.87
C SER A 279 -9.85 -0.59 3.68
N ILE A 280 -9.01 -0.71 4.71
CA ILE A 280 -7.55 -0.58 4.56
C ILE A 280 -6.99 -1.69 3.65
N GLN A 281 -7.53 -2.91 3.73
CA GLN A 281 -7.14 -3.99 2.83
C GLN A 281 -7.48 -3.67 1.38
N ASP A 282 -8.70 -3.19 1.12
CA ASP A 282 -9.17 -2.85 -0.22
C ASP A 282 -8.33 -1.72 -0.82
N ILE A 283 -8.06 -0.68 -0.04
CA ILE A 283 -7.19 0.42 -0.44
C ILE A 283 -5.78 -0.09 -0.76
N GLY A 284 -5.23 -0.97 0.08
CA GLY A 284 -3.96 -1.64 -0.18
C GLY A 284 -3.96 -2.37 -1.51
N LEU A 285 -5.03 -3.12 -1.81
CA LEU A 285 -5.22 -3.81 -3.09
C LEU A 285 -5.31 -2.83 -4.28
N TRP A 286 -6.05 -1.73 -4.16
CA TRP A 286 -6.17 -0.74 -5.24
C TRP A 286 -4.82 -0.16 -5.65
N PHE A 287 -4.02 0.24 -4.67
CA PHE A 287 -2.68 0.74 -4.96
C PHE A 287 -1.72 -0.35 -5.44
N LEU A 288 -1.81 -1.58 -4.92
CA LEU A 288 -1.06 -2.70 -5.46
C LEU A 288 -1.39 -2.94 -6.94
N LEU A 289 -2.66 -2.96 -7.31
CA LEU A 289 -3.10 -3.11 -8.69
C LEU A 289 -2.63 -1.95 -9.57
N LEU A 290 -2.65 -0.70 -9.08
CA LEU A 290 -2.10 0.44 -9.81
C LEU A 290 -0.63 0.24 -10.18
N TYR A 291 0.19 -0.26 -9.25
CA TYR A 291 1.62 -0.51 -9.53
C TYR A 291 1.83 -1.78 -10.35
N LEU A 292 1.22 -2.90 -9.98
CA LEU A 292 1.41 -4.18 -10.64
C LEU A 292 0.89 -4.20 -12.08
N LEU A 293 -0.20 -3.48 -12.36
CA LEU A 293 -0.79 -3.35 -13.69
C LEU A 293 -0.24 -2.15 -14.49
N ASP A 294 0.76 -1.45 -13.94
CA ASP A 294 1.45 -0.34 -14.60
C ASP A 294 0.52 0.84 -14.95
N LEU A 295 -0.46 1.09 -14.08
CA LEU A 295 -1.43 2.17 -14.23
C LEU A 295 -1.05 3.44 -13.48
N HIS A 296 0.00 3.39 -12.65
CA HIS A 296 0.43 4.47 -11.75
C HIS A 296 0.96 5.72 -12.45
N GLU A 297 1.38 5.61 -13.71
CA GLU A 297 1.82 6.73 -14.54
C GLU A 297 0.68 7.69 -14.92
N ASN A 298 -0.57 7.21 -14.85
CA ASN A 298 -1.73 8.04 -15.10
C ASN A 298 -2.09 8.88 -13.86
N ASN A 299 -1.62 10.13 -13.83
CA ASN A 299 -1.82 11.05 -12.72
C ASN A 299 -3.31 11.26 -12.36
N ARG A 300 -4.22 11.24 -13.34
CA ARG A 300 -5.68 11.40 -13.10
C ARG A 300 -6.24 10.19 -12.36
N LEU A 301 -5.85 8.99 -12.80
CA LEU A 301 -6.29 7.75 -12.16
C LEU A 301 -5.70 7.62 -10.74
N ALA A 302 -4.42 7.95 -10.56
CA ALA A 302 -3.79 7.93 -9.24
C ALA A 302 -4.43 8.93 -8.27
N HIS A 303 -4.80 10.13 -8.77
CA HIS A 303 -5.52 11.13 -7.95
C HIS A 303 -6.92 10.65 -7.60
N PHE A 304 -7.67 10.10 -8.57
CA PHE A 304 -9.00 9.52 -8.33
C PHE A 304 -8.94 8.40 -7.29
N THR A 305 -7.98 7.47 -7.40
CA THR A 305 -7.80 6.39 -6.42
C THR A 305 -7.54 6.93 -5.01
N ARG A 306 -6.73 7.98 -4.85
CA ARG A 306 -6.51 8.63 -3.54
C ARG A 306 -7.79 9.23 -2.97
N THR A 307 -8.56 9.94 -3.79
CA THR A 307 -9.83 10.52 -3.37
C THR A 307 -10.82 9.44 -2.97
N LEU A 308 -10.95 8.36 -3.77
CA LEU A 308 -11.81 7.24 -3.46
C LEU A 308 -11.39 6.52 -2.17
N ALA A 309 -10.08 6.37 -1.92
CA ALA A 309 -9.56 5.80 -0.67
C ALA A 309 -9.97 6.63 0.56
N ILE A 310 -9.90 7.97 0.46
CA ILE A 310 -10.34 8.86 1.53
C ILE A 310 -11.86 8.71 1.77
N VAL A 311 -12.64 8.69 0.70
CA VAL A 311 -14.11 8.50 0.77
C VAL A 311 -14.44 7.15 1.40
N SER A 312 -13.74 6.08 1.00
CA SER A 312 -13.94 4.73 1.56
C SER A 312 -13.66 4.68 3.06
N ILE A 313 -12.53 5.22 3.53
CA ILE A 313 -12.21 5.28 4.97
C ILE A 313 -13.25 6.07 5.75
N ILE A 314 -13.68 7.23 5.23
CA ILE A 314 -14.67 8.07 5.91
C ILE A 314 -16.02 7.33 5.96
N SER A 315 -16.48 6.77 4.84
CA SER A 315 -17.77 6.09 4.78
C SER A 315 -17.82 4.85 5.68
N THR A 316 -16.77 4.03 5.70
CA THR A 316 -16.70 2.83 6.57
C THR A 316 -16.51 3.18 8.03
N SER A 317 -15.83 4.30 8.35
CA SER A 317 -15.73 4.79 9.73
C SER A 317 -17.07 5.35 10.24
N LEU A 318 -17.83 6.02 9.39
CA LEU A 318 -19.17 6.49 9.73
C LEU A 318 -20.14 5.31 9.88
N ASP A 319 -20.06 4.30 9.02
CA ASP A 319 -20.85 3.08 9.12
C ASP A 319 -20.56 2.32 10.41
N GLY A 320 -19.28 2.17 10.76
CA GLY A 320 -18.87 1.61 12.05
C GLY A 320 -19.39 2.40 13.26
N ALA A 321 -19.39 3.73 13.18
CA ALA A 321 -19.95 4.58 14.24
C ALA A 321 -21.48 4.46 14.33
N LEU A 322 -22.18 4.34 13.22
CA LEU A 322 -23.63 4.10 13.19
C LEU A 322 -23.99 2.75 13.81
N SER A 323 -23.14 1.73 13.64
CA SER A 323 -23.34 0.41 14.26
C SER A 323 -23.34 0.46 15.79
N ALA A 324 -22.66 1.45 16.38
CA ALA A 324 -22.61 1.68 17.84
C ALA A 324 -23.76 2.58 18.37
N CYS A 325 -24.62 3.10 17.49
CA CYS A 325 -25.76 3.92 17.89
C CYS A 325 -26.91 3.06 18.46
N ASP A 326 -27.75 3.66 19.32
CA ASP A 326 -28.96 3.02 19.81
C ASP A 326 -30.05 2.95 18.73
N TRP A 327 -30.15 1.82 18.05
CA TRP A 327 -31.14 1.55 16.99
C TRP A 327 -32.54 1.23 17.56
N SER A 328 -32.67 1.06 18.87
CA SER A 328 -33.96 0.78 19.54
C SER A 328 -34.84 2.00 19.61
N ASN A 329 -34.30 3.21 19.46
CA ASN A 329 -35.07 4.45 19.56
C ASN A 329 -35.93 4.66 18.29
N PRO A 330 -37.28 4.57 18.36
CA PRO A 330 -38.15 4.63 17.20
C PRO A 330 -38.14 5.98 16.48
N LEU A 331 -37.63 7.05 17.12
CA LEU A 331 -37.51 8.35 16.45
C LEU A 331 -36.29 8.44 15.54
N PHE A 332 -35.21 7.74 15.84
CA PHE A 332 -33.95 7.81 15.11
C PHE A 332 -33.69 6.60 14.22
N ALA A 333 -34.23 5.43 14.55
CA ALA A 333 -33.98 4.20 13.83
C ALA A 333 -34.19 4.29 12.29
N PRO A 334 -35.27 4.91 11.76
CA PRO A 334 -35.45 5.01 10.32
C PRO A 334 -34.35 5.82 9.60
N TRP A 335 -33.87 6.88 10.25
CA TRP A 335 -32.79 7.71 9.69
C TRP A 335 -31.43 7.02 9.75
N VAL A 336 -31.16 6.29 10.83
CA VAL A 336 -29.94 5.50 10.98
C VAL A 336 -29.91 4.39 9.95
N GLN A 337 -31.03 3.67 9.74
CA GLN A 337 -31.15 2.64 8.70
C GLN A 337 -30.96 3.21 7.29
N LEU A 338 -31.50 4.39 6.99
CA LEU A 338 -31.31 5.04 5.69
C LEU A 338 -29.87 5.47 5.48
N ALA A 339 -29.23 6.02 6.52
CA ALA A 339 -27.81 6.42 6.47
C ALA A 339 -26.89 5.21 6.28
N ASP A 340 -27.11 4.13 7.01
CA ASP A 340 -26.39 2.87 6.90
C ASP A 340 -26.56 2.27 5.47
N ALA A 341 -27.78 2.21 4.96
CA ALA A 341 -28.01 1.74 3.59
C ALA A 341 -27.29 2.59 2.54
N ALA A 342 -27.29 3.91 2.70
CA ALA A 342 -26.58 4.81 1.80
C ALA A 342 -25.07 4.62 1.86
N LEU A 343 -24.50 4.50 3.07
CA LEU A 343 -23.06 4.24 3.25
C LEU A 343 -22.67 2.86 2.70
N THR A 344 -23.50 1.84 2.91
CA THR A 344 -23.30 0.49 2.35
C THR A 344 -23.22 0.53 0.82
N VAL A 345 -24.08 1.30 0.15
CA VAL A 345 -24.00 1.47 -1.30
C VAL A 345 -22.68 2.12 -1.71
N VAL A 346 -22.25 3.16 -1.00
CA VAL A 346 -20.98 3.87 -1.29
C VAL A 346 -19.79 2.92 -1.17
N PHE A 347 -19.66 2.20 -0.07
CA PHE A 347 -18.51 1.31 0.09
C PHE A 347 -18.58 0.08 -0.85
N THR A 348 -19.76 -0.47 -1.15
CA THR A 348 -19.90 -1.57 -2.13
C THR A 348 -19.46 -1.14 -3.53
N LEU A 349 -19.81 0.10 -3.93
CA LEU A 349 -19.32 0.65 -5.20
C LEU A 349 -17.80 0.87 -5.17
N ALA A 350 -17.27 1.32 -4.05
CA ALA A 350 -15.82 1.48 -3.87
C ALA A 350 -15.10 0.13 -3.91
N GLU A 351 -15.63 -0.91 -3.27
CA GLU A 351 -15.10 -2.27 -3.29
C GLU A 351 -15.05 -2.86 -4.71
N ALA A 352 -15.98 -2.50 -5.59
CA ALA A 352 -15.95 -2.90 -7.00
C ALA A 352 -14.85 -2.20 -7.84
N PHE A 353 -14.12 -1.23 -7.28
CA PHE A 353 -13.11 -0.46 -8.02
C PHE A 353 -11.96 -1.29 -8.62
N PRO A 354 -11.45 -2.37 -8.01
CA PRO A 354 -10.49 -3.27 -8.64
C PRO A 354 -10.92 -3.79 -10.01
N LEU A 355 -12.22 -4.02 -10.22
CA LEU A 355 -12.75 -4.45 -11.52
C LEU A 355 -12.51 -3.38 -12.59
N VAL A 356 -12.66 -2.10 -12.25
CA VAL A 356 -12.37 -0.97 -13.14
C VAL A 356 -10.87 -0.90 -13.44
N LEU A 357 -10.00 -1.07 -12.44
CA LEU A 357 -8.55 -1.07 -12.64
C LEU A 357 -8.13 -2.20 -13.58
N VAL A 358 -8.65 -3.40 -13.39
CA VAL A 358 -8.38 -4.53 -14.28
C VAL A 358 -8.89 -4.26 -15.69
N ALA A 359 -10.12 -3.75 -15.84
CA ALA A 359 -10.69 -3.41 -17.16
C ALA A 359 -9.85 -2.37 -17.92
N LEU A 360 -9.30 -1.37 -17.21
CA LEU A 360 -8.37 -0.40 -17.81
C LEU A 360 -7.03 -1.05 -18.21
N ALA A 361 -6.54 -1.99 -17.40
CA ALA A 361 -5.29 -2.70 -17.66
C ALA A 361 -5.37 -3.63 -18.88
N LEU A 362 -6.56 -4.16 -19.22
CA LEU A 362 -6.78 -5.00 -20.42
C LEU A 362 -6.46 -4.28 -21.73
N ARG A 363 -6.39 -2.95 -21.72
CA ARG A 363 -5.94 -2.15 -22.89
C ARG A 363 -4.43 -2.22 -23.12
N LYS A 364 -3.68 -2.72 -22.13
CA LYS A 364 -2.22 -2.91 -22.20
C LYS A 364 -1.89 -4.39 -22.42
N ARG A 365 -0.69 -4.67 -22.93
CA ARG A 365 -0.19 -6.04 -22.99
C ARG A 365 0.29 -6.45 -21.60
N LEU A 366 -0.43 -7.36 -20.97
CA LEU A 366 -0.09 -7.90 -19.66
C LEU A 366 0.81 -9.12 -19.82
N ASP A 367 1.82 -9.23 -18.96
CA ASP A 367 2.62 -10.43 -18.79
C ASP A 367 1.87 -11.50 -17.98
N PRO A 368 2.31 -12.76 -17.94
CA PRO A 368 1.60 -13.83 -17.23
C PRO A 368 1.40 -13.57 -15.73
N ALA A 369 2.34 -12.88 -15.06
CA ALA A 369 2.21 -12.58 -13.64
C ALA A 369 1.12 -11.52 -13.39
N ARG A 370 1.04 -10.49 -14.23
CA ARG A 370 0.00 -9.46 -14.20
C ARG A 370 -1.38 -10.05 -14.53
N TRP A 371 -1.46 -10.99 -15.49
CA TRP A 371 -2.68 -11.72 -15.79
C TRP A 371 -3.18 -12.54 -14.60
N LEU A 372 -2.27 -13.23 -13.91
CA LEU A 372 -2.63 -14.02 -12.73
C LEU A 372 -3.26 -13.16 -11.64
N VAL A 373 -2.66 -12.00 -11.33
CA VAL A 373 -3.24 -11.05 -10.35
C VAL A 373 -4.57 -10.49 -10.83
N ALA A 374 -4.68 -10.11 -12.10
CA ALA A 374 -5.92 -9.55 -12.65
C ALA A 374 -7.08 -10.55 -12.54
N ILE A 375 -6.86 -11.81 -12.94
CA ILE A 375 -7.88 -12.87 -12.87
C ILE A 375 -8.29 -13.16 -11.43
N THR A 376 -7.31 -13.34 -10.54
CA THR A 376 -7.60 -13.65 -9.12
C THR A 376 -8.27 -12.49 -8.41
N ALA A 377 -7.89 -11.25 -8.71
CA ALA A 377 -8.58 -10.06 -8.19
C ALA A 377 -10.03 -9.98 -8.67
N VAL A 378 -10.29 -10.18 -9.98
CA VAL A 378 -11.66 -10.18 -10.51
C VAL A 378 -12.51 -11.25 -9.83
N ILE A 379 -11.99 -12.47 -9.66
CA ILE A 379 -12.72 -13.55 -9.01
C ILE A 379 -13.04 -13.21 -7.55
N ALA A 380 -12.04 -12.75 -6.79
CA ALA A 380 -12.21 -12.42 -5.39
C ALA A 380 -13.22 -11.28 -5.19
N GLU A 381 -13.08 -10.21 -5.97
CA GLU A 381 -13.97 -9.05 -5.89
C GLU A 381 -15.40 -9.34 -6.36
N MET A 382 -15.55 -10.10 -7.43
CA MET A 382 -16.89 -10.52 -7.88
C MET A 382 -17.62 -11.33 -6.81
N ILE A 383 -16.92 -12.26 -6.14
CA ILE A 383 -17.50 -13.03 -5.04
C ILE A 383 -17.86 -12.10 -3.88
N SER A 384 -17.00 -11.15 -3.52
CA SER A 384 -17.24 -10.21 -2.43
C SER A 384 -18.43 -9.31 -2.70
N VAL A 385 -18.45 -8.62 -3.85
CA VAL A 385 -19.55 -7.73 -4.27
C VAL A 385 -20.88 -8.49 -4.34
N VAL A 386 -20.89 -9.69 -4.92
CA VAL A 386 -22.11 -10.51 -4.99
C VAL A 386 -22.56 -10.92 -3.58
N ARG A 387 -21.65 -11.32 -2.71
CA ARG A 387 -21.95 -11.68 -1.31
C ARG A 387 -22.59 -10.51 -0.57
N ILE A 388 -22.02 -9.31 -0.66
CA ILE A 388 -22.56 -8.09 -0.02
C ILE A 388 -23.92 -7.75 -0.60
N ALA A 389 -24.07 -7.72 -1.93
CA ALA A 389 -25.35 -7.41 -2.59
C ALA A 389 -26.46 -8.37 -2.18
N VAL A 390 -26.15 -9.67 -2.06
CA VAL A 390 -27.13 -10.67 -1.65
C VAL A 390 -27.43 -10.59 -0.15
N GLN A 391 -26.42 -10.31 0.68
CA GLN A 391 -26.60 -10.11 2.12
C GLN A 391 -27.50 -8.90 2.40
N GLN A 392 -27.27 -7.78 1.72
CA GLN A 392 -28.12 -6.60 1.82
C GLN A 392 -29.51 -6.86 1.22
N GLY A 393 -29.60 -7.57 0.10
CA GLY A 393 -30.86 -7.97 -0.48
C GLY A 393 -31.69 -8.85 0.47
N SER A 394 -31.07 -9.77 1.22
CA SER A 394 -31.78 -10.60 2.21
C SER A 394 -32.32 -9.81 3.40
N ARG A 395 -31.75 -8.65 3.70
CA ARG A 395 -32.21 -7.75 4.76
C ARG A 395 -33.56 -7.08 4.43
N TYR A 396 -33.76 -6.73 3.16
CA TYR A 396 -34.99 -6.06 2.68
C TYR A 396 -35.98 -7.03 2.03
N THR A 397 -35.58 -8.28 1.82
CA THR A 397 -36.38 -9.32 1.20
C THR A 397 -36.17 -10.64 1.96
N HIS A 398 -37.07 -11.57 1.85
CA HIS A 398 -36.91 -12.90 2.47
C HIS A 398 -36.04 -13.87 1.61
N TRP A 399 -35.00 -13.33 0.98
CA TRP A 399 -34.11 -14.15 0.16
C TRP A 399 -33.21 -15.07 1.02
N THR A 400 -33.28 -16.34 0.78
CA THR A 400 -32.38 -17.35 1.39
C THR A 400 -31.09 -17.55 0.61
N LEU A 401 -30.89 -16.77 -0.46
CA LEU A 401 -29.74 -16.92 -1.35
C LEU A 401 -28.40 -16.60 -0.63
N GLY A 402 -28.42 -15.68 0.34
CA GLY A 402 -27.23 -15.31 1.12
C GLY A 402 -26.62 -16.49 1.86
N ALA A 403 -27.45 -17.31 2.49
CA ALA A 403 -27.01 -18.51 3.17
C ALA A 403 -26.36 -19.54 2.21
N LYS A 404 -26.82 -19.61 0.96
CA LYS A 404 -26.26 -20.54 -0.06
C LYS A 404 -24.92 -20.04 -0.59
N ILE A 405 -24.72 -18.75 -0.79
CA ILE A 405 -23.44 -18.18 -1.29
C ILE A 405 -22.36 -18.25 -0.21
N GLY A 406 -22.71 -18.05 1.05
CA GLY A 406 -21.81 -18.22 2.20
C GLY A 406 -21.58 -19.68 2.62
N ALA A 407 -22.29 -20.63 2.01
CA ALA A 407 -22.18 -22.04 2.39
C ALA A 407 -20.75 -22.59 2.17
N PRO A 408 -20.32 -23.52 3.01
CA PRO A 408 -19.04 -24.20 2.83
C PRO A 408 -19.02 -25.03 1.55
N ILE A 409 -17.96 -24.91 0.74
CA ILE A 409 -17.73 -25.79 -0.41
C ILE A 409 -17.29 -27.17 0.10
N PHE A 410 -16.37 -27.16 1.06
CA PHE A 410 -15.92 -28.36 1.77
C PHE A 410 -15.39 -28.01 3.16
N THR A 411 -15.24 -29.04 3.99
CA THR A 411 -14.70 -28.91 5.34
C THR A 411 -13.60 -29.96 5.55
N ILE A 412 -12.41 -29.53 5.97
CA ILE A 412 -11.28 -30.41 6.28
C ILE A 412 -10.88 -30.22 7.72
N ASN A 413 -10.90 -31.27 8.52
CA ASN A 413 -10.55 -31.22 9.96
C ASN A 413 -11.31 -30.14 10.76
N GLY A 414 -12.56 -29.87 10.39
CA GLY A 414 -13.36 -28.80 11.00
C GLY A 414 -13.14 -27.40 10.42
N ASN A 415 -12.07 -27.18 9.63
CA ASN A 415 -11.87 -25.90 8.93
C ASN A 415 -12.83 -25.81 7.74
N VAL A 416 -13.56 -24.72 7.69
CA VAL A 416 -14.57 -24.43 6.67
C VAL A 416 -13.94 -23.64 5.53
N PHE A 417 -14.06 -24.15 4.30
CA PHE A 417 -13.59 -23.48 3.10
C PHE A 417 -14.77 -22.99 2.26
N THR A 418 -14.91 -21.69 2.20
CA THR A 418 -15.88 -20.99 1.32
C THR A 418 -15.24 -20.56 0.02
N ALA A 419 -16.05 -20.19 -0.97
CA ALA A 419 -15.54 -19.60 -2.22
C ALA A 419 -14.68 -18.36 -1.97
N GLN A 420 -15.10 -17.48 -1.05
CA GLN A 420 -14.37 -16.27 -0.67
C GLN A 420 -13.00 -16.59 -0.06
N THR A 421 -12.94 -17.57 0.86
CA THR A 421 -11.68 -17.98 1.51
C THR A 421 -10.66 -18.48 0.50
N ILE A 422 -11.12 -19.30 -0.46
CA ILE A 422 -10.26 -19.83 -1.53
C ILE A 422 -9.78 -18.71 -2.44
N ALA A 423 -10.70 -17.85 -2.88
CA ALA A 423 -10.38 -16.73 -3.78
C ALA A 423 -9.37 -15.76 -3.14
N ASN A 424 -9.56 -15.38 -1.88
CA ASN A 424 -8.63 -14.50 -1.15
C ASN A 424 -7.25 -15.12 -0.97
N THR A 425 -7.19 -16.44 -0.74
CA THR A 425 -5.90 -17.16 -0.64
C THR A 425 -5.16 -17.15 -1.97
N LEU A 426 -5.87 -17.44 -3.07
CA LEU A 426 -5.29 -17.41 -4.41
C LEU A 426 -4.85 -15.99 -4.80
N LEU A 427 -5.62 -14.98 -4.44
CA LEU A 427 -5.26 -13.58 -4.67
C LEU A 427 -3.99 -13.21 -3.90
N LEU A 428 -3.87 -13.58 -2.62
CA LEU A 428 -2.65 -13.34 -1.84
C LEU A 428 -1.42 -13.97 -2.50
N LEU A 429 -1.50 -15.24 -2.90
CA LEU A 429 -0.41 -15.94 -3.56
C LEU A 429 -0.04 -15.30 -4.91
N ALA A 430 -1.04 -14.89 -5.68
CA ALA A 430 -0.84 -14.19 -6.94
C ALA A 430 -0.14 -12.83 -6.74
N ILE A 431 -0.56 -12.07 -5.73
CA ILE A 431 0.07 -10.79 -5.38
C ILE A 431 1.53 -11.01 -4.96
N ILE A 432 1.81 -11.98 -4.08
CA ILE A 432 3.19 -12.30 -3.66
C ILE A 432 4.06 -12.60 -4.88
N TYR A 433 3.58 -13.46 -5.78
CA TYR A 433 4.30 -13.81 -7.00
C TYR A 433 4.51 -12.60 -7.92
N ALA A 434 3.48 -11.78 -8.12
CA ALA A 434 3.58 -10.61 -9.00
C ALA A 434 4.50 -9.51 -8.41
N VAL A 435 4.45 -9.28 -7.10
CA VAL A 435 5.39 -8.35 -6.42
C VAL A 435 6.82 -8.85 -6.56
N TYR A 436 7.07 -10.14 -6.36
CA TYR A 436 8.38 -10.74 -6.57
C TYR A 436 8.89 -10.50 -8.02
N ARG A 437 8.05 -10.76 -9.02
CA ARG A 437 8.38 -10.52 -10.43
C ARG A 437 8.63 -9.05 -10.72
N TYR A 438 7.79 -8.16 -10.18
CA TYR A 438 7.94 -6.71 -10.32
C TYR A 438 9.29 -6.22 -9.76
N LEU A 439 9.68 -6.70 -8.58
CA LEU A 439 10.96 -6.36 -7.96
C LEU A 439 12.16 -6.88 -8.79
N GLN A 440 12.08 -8.11 -9.29
CA GLN A 440 13.12 -8.66 -10.18
C GLN A 440 13.26 -7.84 -11.47
N GLU A 441 12.15 -7.46 -12.09
CA GLU A 441 12.17 -6.67 -13.32
C GLU A 441 12.74 -5.27 -13.06
N SER A 442 12.32 -4.62 -11.95
CA SER A 442 12.85 -3.32 -11.51
C SER A 442 14.35 -3.36 -11.26
N SER A 443 14.84 -4.39 -10.56
CA SER A 443 16.27 -4.57 -10.29
C SER A 443 17.08 -4.83 -11.57
N ARG A 444 16.55 -5.64 -12.47
CA ARG A 444 17.22 -5.90 -13.77
C ARG A 444 17.32 -4.63 -14.62
N ARG A 445 16.25 -3.83 -14.70
CA ARG A 445 16.26 -2.56 -15.43
C ARG A 445 17.31 -1.61 -14.86
N GLN A 446 17.39 -1.51 -13.54
CA GLN A 446 18.38 -0.67 -12.87
C GLN A 446 19.81 -1.14 -13.18
N SER A 447 20.12 -2.44 -13.04
CA SER A 447 21.45 -2.97 -13.33
C SER A 447 21.85 -2.79 -14.80
N THR A 448 20.90 -2.96 -15.75
CA THR A 448 21.16 -2.71 -17.17
C THR A 448 21.52 -1.25 -17.44
N LEU A 449 20.79 -0.31 -16.82
CA LEU A 449 21.09 1.13 -16.93
C LEU A 449 22.47 1.46 -16.32
N GLU A 450 22.80 0.90 -15.18
CA GLU A 450 24.12 1.07 -14.54
C GLU A 450 25.26 0.53 -15.43
N GLU A 451 25.06 -0.63 -16.08
CA GLU A 451 26.03 -1.19 -17.04
C GLU A 451 26.19 -0.31 -18.30
N GLU A 452 25.08 0.22 -18.85
CA GLU A 452 25.13 1.15 -19.98
C GLU A 452 25.89 2.43 -19.63
N PHE A 453 25.64 3.03 -18.46
CA PHE A 453 26.35 4.20 -17.98
C PHE A 453 27.84 3.91 -17.75
N LYS A 454 28.17 2.76 -17.16
CA LYS A 454 29.56 2.36 -16.93
C LYS A 454 30.31 2.22 -18.28
N SER A 455 29.71 1.56 -19.27
CA SER A 455 30.28 1.41 -20.59
C SER A 455 30.51 2.76 -21.30
N ALA A 456 29.54 3.68 -21.15
CA ALA A 456 29.70 5.03 -21.71
C ALA A 456 30.83 5.81 -21.02
N ARG A 457 31.00 5.68 -19.70
CA ARG A 457 32.11 6.28 -18.96
C ARG A 457 33.47 5.74 -19.42
N GLU A 458 33.58 4.42 -19.57
CA GLU A 458 34.81 3.79 -20.07
C GLU A 458 35.20 4.31 -21.47
N LEU A 459 34.21 4.46 -22.38
CA LEU A 459 34.44 5.04 -23.70
C LEU A 459 34.87 6.51 -23.62
N GLN A 460 34.30 7.31 -22.77
CA GLN A 460 34.64 8.72 -22.59
C GLN A 460 36.06 8.89 -22.03
N GLN A 461 36.47 8.05 -21.07
CA GLN A 461 37.83 8.08 -20.51
C GLN A 461 38.92 7.91 -21.56
N VAL A 462 38.70 7.09 -22.62
CA VAL A 462 39.63 6.93 -23.72
C VAL A 462 39.77 8.20 -24.56
N LEU A 463 38.78 9.08 -24.56
CA LEU A 463 38.79 10.33 -25.33
C LEU A 463 39.51 11.48 -24.63
N ILE A 464 39.54 11.45 -23.29
CA ILE A 464 40.30 12.41 -22.50
C ILE A 464 41.77 12.01 -22.51
N PRO A 465 42.71 12.91 -22.75
CA PRO A 465 44.14 12.57 -22.76
C PRO A 465 44.60 12.02 -21.41
N GLU A 466 45.04 10.77 -21.36
CA GLU A 466 45.62 10.17 -20.13
C GLU A 466 46.95 10.80 -19.73
N ASN A 467 47.71 11.23 -20.71
CA ASN A 467 49.01 11.90 -20.52
C ASN A 467 49.01 13.21 -21.33
N LEU A 468 49.36 14.28 -20.63
CA LEU A 468 49.58 15.55 -21.31
C LEU A 468 50.87 15.50 -22.09
N PRO A 469 50.85 15.82 -23.42
CA PRO A 469 52.13 15.94 -24.17
C PRO A 469 52.99 17.05 -23.57
N ALA A 470 54.30 16.85 -23.57
CA ALA A 470 55.22 17.89 -23.15
C ALA A 470 55.17 19.07 -24.07
N LEU A 471 54.84 20.26 -23.58
CA LEU A 471 54.87 21.50 -24.34
C LEU A 471 56.20 22.20 -24.08
N PRO A 472 57.17 22.21 -25.03
CA PRO A 472 58.49 22.81 -24.81
C PRO A 472 58.39 24.28 -24.40
N GLY A 473 59.08 24.66 -23.28
CA GLY A 473 59.05 26.02 -22.76
C GLY A 473 57.85 26.35 -21.84
N PHE A 474 57.02 25.33 -21.53
CA PHE A 474 55.84 25.50 -20.65
C PHE A 474 55.75 24.42 -19.59
N ALA A 475 55.25 24.79 -18.42
CA ALA A 475 54.67 23.86 -17.44
C ALA A 475 53.13 23.86 -17.63
N MET A 476 52.54 22.66 -17.81
CA MET A 476 51.12 22.51 -18.04
C MET A 476 50.50 21.61 -16.97
N THR A 477 49.34 22.02 -16.43
CA THR A 477 48.55 21.16 -15.55
C THR A 477 47.08 21.14 -16.02
N SER A 478 46.40 20.02 -15.84
CA SER A 478 44.96 19.91 -16.12
C SER A 478 44.24 19.18 -15.00
N ALA A 479 42.98 19.50 -14.82
CA ALA A 479 42.06 18.83 -13.90
C ALA A 479 40.70 18.70 -14.61
N TYR A 480 40.15 17.51 -14.54
CA TYR A 480 38.81 17.18 -15.05
C TYR A 480 38.01 16.49 -13.99
N LYS A 481 36.82 17.01 -13.65
CA LYS A 481 35.92 16.50 -12.62
C LYS A 481 34.51 16.46 -13.19
N PRO A 482 34.01 15.32 -13.65
CA PRO A 482 32.64 15.20 -14.08
C PRO A 482 31.68 15.28 -12.90
N ALA A 483 30.52 15.94 -13.08
CA ALA A 483 29.45 16.04 -12.08
C ALA A 483 28.61 14.77 -12.01
N GLN A 484 28.54 14.04 -13.10
CA GLN A 484 27.78 12.78 -13.23
C GLN A 484 28.70 11.66 -13.71
N GLU A 485 28.11 10.48 -14.01
CA GLU A 485 28.86 9.33 -14.52
C GLU A 485 29.61 9.62 -15.85
N VAL A 486 29.06 10.50 -16.69
CA VAL A 486 29.64 10.99 -17.92
C VAL A 486 29.39 12.48 -18.04
N GLY A 487 30.39 13.23 -18.53
CA GLY A 487 30.35 14.70 -18.62
C GLY A 487 30.20 15.23 -20.07
N GLY A 488 29.83 16.52 -20.15
CA GLY A 488 29.79 17.32 -21.37
C GLY A 488 31.10 17.99 -21.71
N ASP A 489 31.97 18.19 -20.73
CA ASP A 489 33.26 18.83 -20.86
C ASP A 489 34.26 17.98 -21.70
N PHE A 490 35.07 18.65 -22.46
CA PHE A 490 36.17 18.01 -23.23
C PHE A 490 37.38 18.95 -23.34
N PHE A 491 38.58 18.38 -23.42
CA PHE A 491 39.78 19.09 -23.82
C PHE A 491 40.66 18.20 -24.67
N GLN A 492 41.41 18.82 -25.58
CA GLN A 492 42.38 18.14 -26.43
C GLN A 492 43.67 18.98 -26.52
N ILE A 493 44.79 18.32 -26.51
CA ILE A 493 46.11 18.93 -26.63
C ILE A 493 46.84 18.19 -27.73
N ILE A 494 47.06 18.84 -28.88
CA ILE A 494 47.52 18.22 -30.07
C ILE A 494 48.80 18.95 -30.59
N PRO A 495 49.98 18.34 -30.42
CA PRO A 495 51.21 18.86 -31.08
C PRO A 495 50.99 18.92 -32.57
N LEU A 496 51.31 20.05 -33.19
CA LEU A 496 51.18 20.25 -34.63
C LEU A 496 52.46 19.80 -35.35
N GLU A 497 52.29 19.26 -36.58
CA GLU A 497 53.33 18.74 -37.42
C GLU A 497 53.50 19.63 -38.68
N GLY A 498 54.52 19.37 -39.49
CA GLY A 498 54.78 20.03 -40.82
C GLY A 498 55.16 21.51 -40.63
N GLU A 499 54.46 22.40 -41.33
CA GLU A 499 54.72 23.86 -41.34
C GLU A 499 54.58 24.52 -39.99
N PHE A 500 53.78 23.94 -39.10
CA PHE A 500 53.52 24.42 -37.74
C PHE A 500 54.23 23.60 -36.66
N ALA A 501 55.22 22.81 -37.05
CA ALA A 501 56.03 22.06 -36.09
C ALA A 501 56.60 22.98 -35.01
N GLY A 502 56.50 22.58 -33.72
CA GLY A 502 56.85 23.41 -32.56
C GLY A 502 55.70 24.24 -32.00
N SER A 503 54.49 24.15 -32.60
CA SER A 503 53.26 24.69 -32.00
C SER A 503 52.37 23.57 -31.52
N THR A 504 51.49 23.86 -30.54
CA THR A 504 50.49 22.93 -30.01
C THR A 504 49.12 23.59 -30.07
N LEU A 505 48.14 22.86 -30.60
CA LEU A 505 46.73 23.24 -30.58
C LEU A 505 46.08 22.68 -29.31
N ILE A 506 45.47 23.55 -28.52
CA ILE A 506 44.73 23.22 -27.30
C ILE A 506 43.29 23.60 -27.52
N LEU A 507 42.39 22.68 -27.30
CA LEU A 507 40.96 22.94 -27.30
C LEU A 507 40.37 22.61 -25.91
N LEU A 508 39.47 23.46 -25.45
CA LEU A 508 38.65 23.24 -24.23
C LEU A 508 37.21 23.64 -24.56
N GLY A 509 36.25 22.84 -24.16
CA GLY A 509 34.86 23.15 -24.43
C GLY A 509 33.89 22.33 -23.58
N ASP A 510 32.63 22.73 -23.62
CA ASP A 510 31.51 22.07 -22.98
C ASP A 510 30.35 21.89 -23.96
N VAL A 511 29.67 20.74 -23.90
CA VAL A 511 28.48 20.40 -24.68
C VAL A 511 27.24 20.58 -23.84
N SER A 512 26.33 21.44 -24.30
CA SER A 512 25.05 21.69 -23.61
C SER A 512 24.25 20.41 -23.34
N GLY A 513 23.80 20.24 -22.07
CA GLY A 513 23.08 19.07 -21.60
C GLY A 513 23.97 18.10 -20.83
N LYS A 514 23.37 17.07 -20.26
CA LYS A 514 24.07 16.13 -19.35
C LYS A 514 23.88 14.67 -19.80
N GLY A 515 24.77 13.81 -19.33
CA GLY A 515 24.67 12.37 -19.51
C GLY A 515 25.10 11.86 -20.89
N LEU A 516 24.60 10.71 -21.30
CA LEU A 516 25.06 9.96 -22.48
C LEU A 516 25.03 10.77 -23.77
N ARG A 517 24.04 11.66 -23.96
CA ARG A 517 23.94 12.47 -25.19
C ARG A 517 25.10 13.47 -25.31
N ALA A 518 25.43 14.14 -24.21
CA ALA A 518 26.56 15.06 -24.18
C ALA A 518 27.88 14.30 -24.45
N ALA A 519 28.09 13.16 -23.80
CA ALA A 519 29.27 12.31 -24.00
C ALA A 519 29.43 11.81 -25.46
N MET A 520 28.33 11.48 -26.16
CA MET A 520 28.35 11.11 -27.56
C MET A 520 28.75 12.30 -28.45
N ALA A 521 28.25 13.50 -28.14
CA ALA A 521 28.63 14.72 -28.86
C ALA A 521 30.12 15.06 -28.62
N VAL A 522 30.62 14.89 -27.39
CA VAL A 522 32.06 15.01 -27.09
C VAL A 522 32.88 14.07 -27.97
N SER A 523 32.45 12.80 -28.12
CA SER A 523 33.15 11.81 -29.00
C SER A 523 33.23 12.27 -30.45
N LEU A 524 32.13 12.85 -30.96
CA LEU A 524 32.10 13.40 -32.33
C LEU A 524 33.04 14.59 -32.46
N ILE A 525 33.03 15.52 -31.48
CA ILE A 525 33.89 16.70 -31.46
C ILE A 525 35.37 16.30 -31.43
N VAL A 526 35.75 15.43 -30.49
CA VAL A 526 37.16 14.98 -30.35
C VAL A 526 37.66 14.28 -31.60
N GLY A 527 36.85 13.41 -32.22
CA GLY A 527 37.18 12.77 -33.50
C GLY A 527 37.39 13.76 -34.66
N ALA A 528 36.53 14.78 -34.74
CA ALA A 528 36.64 15.84 -35.74
C ALA A 528 37.87 16.71 -35.50
N VAL A 529 38.13 17.13 -34.26
CA VAL A 529 39.29 17.96 -33.89
C VAL A 529 40.61 17.29 -34.26
N ARG A 530 40.79 16.01 -33.89
CA ARG A 530 42.02 15.24 -34.21
C ARG A 530 42.29 15.15 -35.70
N THR A 531 41.22 15.17 -36.52
CA THR A 531 41.35 15.19 -37.98
C THR A 531 41.69 16.59 -38.51
N LEU A 532 40.98 17.63 -38.00
CA LEU A 532 41.13 19.02 -38.42
C LEU A 532 42.49 19.62 -38.03
N ALA A 533 43.06 19.23 -36.91
CA ALA A 533 44.38 19.69 -36.45
C ALA A 533 45.50 19.46 -37.45
N ARG A 534 45.33 18.58 -38.46
CA ARG A 534 46.31 18.33 -39.52
C ARG A 534 46.20 19.30 -40.71
N PHE A 535 45.01 19.90 -40.91
CA PHE A 535 44.70 20.66 -42.12
C PHE A 535 44.36 22.14 -41.84
N ALA A 536 43.89 22.46 -40.66
CA ALA A 536 43.44 23.79 -40.28
C ALA A 536 44.14 24.22 -38.98
N PRO A 537 45.39 24.71 -39.04
CA PRO A 537 46.16 25.08 -37.86
C PRO A 537 45.71 26.40 -37.21
N SER A 538 44.90 27.22 -37.91
CA SER A 538 44.29 28.41 -37.34
C SER A 538 43.19 28.05 -36.39
N PRO A 539 43.19 28.56 -35.11
CA PRO A 539 42.11 28.34 -34.17
C PRO A 539 40.73 28.70 -34.70
N ALA A 540 40.58 29.80 -35.42
CA ALA A 540 39.31 30.25 -35.97
C ALA A 540 38.83 29.30 -37.08
N GLU A 541 39.72 28.80 -37.94
CA GLU A 541 39.38 27.83 -38.98
C GLU A 541 38.94 26.51 -38.37
N VAL A 542 39.62 26.03 -37.33
CA VAL A 542 39.21 24.81 -36.59
C VAL A 542 37.81 24.94 -36.03
N LEU A 543 37.48 26.07 -35.39
CA LEU A 543 36.14 26.32 -34.85
C LEU A 543 35.08 26.43 -35.96
N ALA A 544 35.37 27.10 -37.08
CA ALA A 544 34.47 27.23 -38.22
C ALA A 544 34.16 25.86 -38.87
N GLU A 545 35.17 25.03 -39.07
CA GLU A 545 35.01 23.67 -39.61
C GLU A 545 34.29 22.75 -38.64
N LEU A 546 34.55 22.87 -37.33
CA LEU A 546 33.80 22.15 -36.28
C LEU A 546 32.33 22.56 -36.30
N ASN A 547 32.03 23.86 -36.34
CA ASN A 547 30.66 24.35 -36.40
C ASN A 547 29.89 23.79 -37.59
N GLN A 548 30.52 23.79 -38.80
CA GLN A 548 29.91 23.24 -39.99
C GLN A 548 29.59 21.75 -39.87
N ARG A 549 30.47 20.97 -39.23
CA ARG A 549 30.30 19.52 -39.00
C ARG A 549 29.27 19.19 -37.93
N LEU A 550 29.14 20.06 -36.91
CA LEU A 550 28.24 19.87 -35.75
C LEU A 550 26.82 20.36 -35.99
N PHE A 551 26.65 21.35 -36.92
CA PHE A 551 25.34 21.90 -37.21
C PHE A 551 24.33 20.81 -37.61
N GLY A 552 23.18 20.79 -36.97
CA GLY A 552 22.12 19.82 -37.17
C GLY A 552 22.39 18.41 -36.60
N ARG A 553 23.58 18.16 -36.01
CA ARG A 553 23.93 16.84 -35.42
C ARG A 553 23.87 16.80 -33.91
N LEU A 554 23.79 17.94 -33.23
CA LEU A 554 23.69 18.04 -31.78
C LEU A 554 22.23 17.93 -31.26
N GLN A 555 21.29 17.52 -32.11
CA GLN A 555 19.89 17.32 -31.78
C GLN A 555 19.22 18.53 -31.06
N GLY A 556 19.58 19.74 -31.46
CA GLY A 556 19.09 20.98 -30.88
C GLY A 556 19.94 21.52 -29.71
N GLY A 557 21.00 20.84 -29.33
CA GLY A 557 22.02 21.33 -28.42
C GLY A 557 23.11 22.14 -29.16
N PHE A 558 24.04 22.68 -28.39
CA PHE A 558 25.21 23.42 -28.86
C PHE A 558 26.45 23.04 -28.06
N ALA A 559 27.63 23.47 -28.49
CA ALA A 559 28.82 23.32 -27.67
C ALA A 559 29.59 24.65 -27.60
N THR A 560 30.02 25.02 -26.40
CA THR A 560 31.00 26.10 -26.24
C THR A 560 32.39 25.51 -26.49
N CYS A 561 33.27 26.27 -27.14
CA CYS A 561 34.63 25.81 -27.41
C CYS A 561 35.61 26.96 -27.50
N LEU A 562 36.76 26.80 -26.87
CA LEU A 562 37.88 27.68 -26.99
C LEU A 562 39.02 26.91 -27.67
N ALA A 563 39.61 27.49 -28.72
CA ALA A 563 40.75 26.94 -29.43
C ALA A 563 41.95 27.88 -29.28
N LEU A 564 43.09 27.34 -28.84
CA LEU A 564 44.33 28.07 -28.57
C LEU A 564 45.50 27.37 -29.28
N ARG A 565 46.23 28.08 -30.14
CA ARG A 565 47.52 27.63 -30.67
C ARG A 565 48.65 28.31 -29.88
N VAL A 566 49.54 27.54 -29.31
CA VAL A 566 50.68 27.99 -28.51
C VAL A 566 51.96 27.56 -29.20
N SER A 567 52.87 28.49 -29.46
CA SER A 567 54.18 28.22 -30.04
C SER A 567 55.26 28.24 -28.96
N VAL A 568 56.41 27.58 -29.22
CA VAL A 568 57.58 27.51 -28.32
C VAL A 568 58.14 28.88 -27.97
N ASP A 569 58.04 29.85 -28.89
CA ASP A 569 58.50 31.23 -28.67
C ASP A 569 57.60 32.05 -27.74
N GLY A 570 56.44 31.49 -27.33
CA GLY A 570 55.43 32.14 -26.51
C GLY A 570 54.37 32.90 -27.26
N SER A 571 54.41 32.92 -28.59
CA SER A 571 53.34 33.46 -29.36
C SER A 571 52.11 32.53 -29.27
N CYS A 572 50.95 33.11 -28.98
CA CYS A 572 49.68 32.42 -28.87
C CYS A 572 48.64 33.09 -29.75
N VAL A 573 47.79 32.27 -30.35
CA VAL A 573 46.59 32.72 -31.08
C VAL A 573 45.41 31.98 -30.51
N ILE A 574 44.35 32.71 -30.15
CA ILE A 574 43.17 32.18 -29.51
C ILE A 574 41.89 32.58 -30.25
N ALA A 575 40.93 31.69 -30.36
CA ALA A 575 39.58 31.96 -30.84
C ALA A 575 38.57 31.28 -29.89
N SER A 576 37.41 31.93 -29.71
CA SER A 576 36.32 31.40 -28.86
C SER A 576 35.05 31.22 -29.66
N ALA A 577 34.33 30.14 -29.39
CA ALA A 577 32.96 29.87 -29.82
C ALA A 577 32.04 29.88 -28.59
N GLY A 578 31.79 31.06 -28.00
CA GLY A 578 30.90 31.25 -26.87
C GLY A 578 31.39 30.63 -25.55
N HIS A 579 32.69 30.30 -25.44
CA HIS A 579 33.28 29.71 -24.25
C HIS A 579 33.80 30.81 -23.31
N PRO A 580 33.81 30.56 -21.97
CA PRO A 580 34.35 31.50 -20.99
C PRO A 580 35.76 32.00 -21.35
N ALA A 581 36.02 33.29 -21.15
CA ALA A 581 37.31 33.86 -21.48
C ALA A 581 38.38 33.41 -20.45
N PRO A 582 39.62 33.12 -20.94
CA PRO A 582 40.69 32.64 -20.06
C PRO A 582 41.31 33.77 -19.24
N PHE A 583 42.02 33.41 -18.19
CA PHE A 583 42.80 34.34 -17.38
C PHE A 583 44.28 34.34 -17.78
N LEU A 584 44.84 35.51 -18.03
CA LEU A 584 46.27 35.72 -18.16
C LEU A 584 46.79 36.42 -16.87
N ASN A 585 47.59 35.75 -16.09
CA ASN A 585 48.04 36.15 -14.80
C ASN A 585 46.81 36.38 -13.87
N LYS A 586 46.42 37.65 -13.64
CA LYS A 586 45.33 38.03 -12.73
C LYS A 586 44.17 38.71 -13.47
N GLN A 587 44.19 38.73 -14.77
CA GLN A 587 43.22 39.46 -15.58
C GLN A 587 42.59 38.56 -16.62
N GLU A 588 41.27 38.70 -16.78
CA GLU A 588 40.52 38.05 -17.86
C GLU A 588 40.96 38.59 -19.23
N VAL A 589 41.20 37.71 -20.17
CA VAL A 589 41.57 38.07 -21.55
C VAL A 589 40.32 38.50 -22.32
N LYS A 590 40.33 39.68 -22.87
CA LYS A 590 39.21 40.19 -23.69
C LYS A 590 39.23 39.46 -25.07
N LEU A 591 38.19 38.66 -25.29
CA LEU A 591 37.97 37.96 -26.55
C LEU A 591 36.73 38.55 -27.28
N PRO A 592 36.70 38.55 -28.62
CA PRO A 592 35.48 38.88 -29.37
C PRO A 592 34.35 37.91 -29.00
N GLY A 593 33.13 38.44 -28.86
CA GLY A 593 31.94 37.63 -28.62
C GLY A 593 31.59 36.81 -29.86
N ALA A 594 31.34 35.52 -29.68
CA ALA A 594 30.99 34.63 -30.82
C ALA A 594 29.89 33.63 -30.38
N LEU A 595 29.17 33.09 -31.35
CA LEU A 595 28.14 32.07 -31.14
C LEU A 595 28.78 30.72 -30.81
N PRO A 596 28.19 29.94 -29.88
CA PRO A 596 28.55 28.54 -29.69
C PRO A 596 28.45 27.70 -30.96
N LEU A 597 29.18 26.60 -31.01
CA LEU A 597 29.17 25.65 -32.10
C LEU A 597 27.80 24.95 -32.24
N GLY A 598 27.35 24.78 -33.49
CA GLY A 598 26.13 24.06 -33.82
C GLY A 598 24.85 24.88 -33.79
N ILE A 599 24.89 26.16 -33.40
CA ILE A 599 23.70 27.04 -33.34
C ILE A 599 23.35 27.56 -34.76
N MET A 600 24.32 28.07 -35.47
CA MET A 600 24.09 28.73 -36.78
C MET A 600 25.11 28.22 -37.81
N PRO A 601 24.66 27.85 -39.02
CA PRO A 601 25.62 27.48 -40.09
C PRO A 601 26.37 28.71 -40.55
N GLY A 602 27.66 28.54 -40.89
CA GLY A 602 28.49 29.61 -41.42
C GLY A 602 28.89 30.68 -40.39
N ALA A 603 28.81 30.39 -39.10
CA ALA A 603 29.36 31.27 -38.06
C ALA A 603 30.87 31.45 -38.29
N SER A 604 31.35 32.69 -38.18
CA SER A 604 32.77 33.05 -38.25
C SER A 604 33.32 33.34 -36.87
N TYR A 605 34.56 33.00 -36.66
CA TYR A 605 35.24 33.22 -35.38
C TYR A 605 36.48 34.10 -35.61
N GLU A 606 36.73 35.01 -34.70
CA GLU A 606 37.86 35.94 -34.78
C GLU A 606 39.01 35.49 -33.89
N GLU A 607 40.24 35.75 -34.33
CA GLU A 607 41.46 35.41 -33.62
C GLU A 607 42.00 36.61 -32.84
N THR A 608 42.47 36.34 -31.65
CA THR A 608 43.20 37.30 -30.80
C THR A 608 44.62 36.78 -30.58
N ALA A 609 45.60 37.60 -30.94
CA ALA A 609 47.00 37.29 -30.70
C ALA A 609 47.45 37.71 -29.32
N ILE A 610 48.12 36.81 -28.58
CA ILE A 610 48.66 37.02 -27.25
C ILE A 610 50.11 36.61 -27.24
N ALA A 611 50.95 37.38 -26.59
CA ALA A 611 52.38 37.02 -26.37
C ALA A 611 52.60 36.73 -24.91
N LEU A 612 52.87 35.44 -24.60
CA LEU A 612 53.21 35.02 -23.22
C LEU A 612 54.70 35.31 -22.94
N ARG A 613 55.00 35.98 -21.82
CA ARG A 613 56.35 36.25 -21.33
C ARG A 613 56.78 35.17 -20.32
N GLU A 614 58.09 35.04 -20.09
CA GLU A 614 58.58 34.15 -19.05
C GLU A 614 57.92 34.47 -17.68
N GLY A 615 57.39 33.44 -17.00
CA GLY A 615 56.67 33.54 -15.76
C GLY A 615 55.14 33.83 -15.93
N ASP A 616 54.64 34.11 -17.12
CA ASP A 616 53.20 34.30 -17.32
C ASP A 616 52.44 33.01 -17.08
N HIS A 617 51.31 33.14 -16.34
CA HIS A 617 50.38 32.06 -16.07
C HIS A 617 49.08 32.26 -16.80
N PHE A 618 48.68 31.28 -17.59
CA PHE A 618 47.50 31.29 -18.44
C PHE A 618 46.56 30.17 -18.03
N ALA A 619 45.32 30.49 -17.64
CA ALA A 619 44.33 29.55 -17.14
C ALA A 619 43.09 29.54 -18.02
N LEU A 620 42.69 28.37 -18.46
CA LEU A 620 41.46 28.06 -19.20
C LEU A 620 40.56 27.22 -18.31
N TYR A 621 39.24 27.45 -18.38
CA TYR A 621 38.27 26.78 -17.53
C TYR A 621 36.91 26.68 -18.19
N THR A 622 36.09 25.68 -17.81
CA THR A 622 34.68 25.55 -18.22
C THR A 622 33.79 26.26 -17.24
N ASP A 623 32.54 26.55 -17.64
CA ASP A 623 31.56 27.30 -16.84
C ASP A 623 31.16 26.60 -15.54
N GLY A 624 31.29 25.26 -15.43
CA GLY A 624 31.08 24.54 -14.18
C GLY A 624 31.94 25.03 -13.01
N LEU A 625 33.11 25.67 -13.28
CA LEU A 625 33.90 26.33 -12.24
C LEU A 625 33.15 27.56 -11.69
N LEU A 626 32.52 28.35 -12.56
CA LEU A 626 31.79 29.56 -12.25
C LEU A 626 30.40 29.25 -11.65
N GLU A 627 29.76 28.22 -12.15
CA GLU A 627 28.41 27.81 -11.80
C GLU A 627 28.33 26.90 -10.59
N ALA A 628 29.46 26.54 -9.99
CA ALA A 628 29.51 25.72 -8.76
C ALA A 628 28.61 26.33 -7.68
N ARG A 629 27.77 25.48 -7.02
CA ARG A 629 26.74 25.90 -6.07
C ARG A 629 26.98 25.30 -4.68
N SER A 630 26.95 26.16 -3.68
CA SER A 630 26.98 25.72 -2.29
C SER A 630 25.70 25.00 -1.90
N ALA A 631 25.73 24.28 -0.78
CA ALA A 631 24.55 23.63 -0.17
C ALA A 631 23.39 24.61 0.09
N ASN A 632 23.66 25.89 0.22
CA ASN A 632 22.67 26.96 0.42
C ASN A 632 22.15 27.55 -0.91
N GLY A 633 22.60 27.06 -2.06
CA GLY A 633 22.23 27.52 -3.39
C GLY A 633 22.97 28.76 -3.89
N GLU A 634 24.02 29.20 -3.17
CA GLU A 634 24.85 30.31 -3.59
C GLU A 634 25.80 29.89 -4.72
N ILE A 635 25.92 30.71 -5.77
CA ILE A 635 26.81 30.45 -6.92
C ILE A 635 28.22 30.92 -6.62
N PHE A 636 29.26 30.27 -7.14
CA PHE A 636 30.67 30.62 -6.96
C PHE A 636 30.98 32.05 -7.40
N SER A 637 30.40 32.51 -8.46
CA SER A 637 30.43 33.85 -9.03
C SER A 637 31.78 34.33 -9.58
N PHE A 638 31.71 35.37 -10.43
CA PHE A 638 32.94 36.01 -11.01
C PHE A 638 33.88 36.59 -9.96
N GLU A 639 33.38 37.13 -8.85
CA GLU A 639 34.22 37.73 -7.79
C GLU A 639 35.11 36.70 -7.12
N ARG A 640 34.58 35.48 -6.83
CA ARG A 640 35.40 34.39 -6.28
C ARG A 640 36.33 33.80 -7.34
N LEU A 641 35.92 33.79 -8.59
CA LEU A 641 36.74 33.34 -9.70
C LEU A 641 37.98 34.29 -9.87
N ASP A 642 37.77 35.59 -9.88
CA ASP A 642 38.86 36.59 -9.90
C ASP A 642 39.80 36.43 -8.73
N ALA A 643 39.26 36.26 -7.53
CA ALA A 643 40.07 36.04 -6.31
C ALA A 643 40.88 34.74 -6.42
N LEU A 644 40.31 33.66 -6.97
CA LEU A 644 40.98 32.39 -7.17
C LEU A 644 42.16 32.53 -8.14
N PHE A 645 41.92 33.06 -9.35
CA PHE A 645 42.99 33.20 -10.36
C PHE A 645 44.00 34.29 -10.04
N ALA A 646 43.66 35.26 -9.16
CA ALA A 646 44.67 36.19 -8.61
C ALA A 646 45.80 35.48 -7.86
N THR A 647 45.54 34.26 -7.33
CA THR A 647 46.56 33.42 -6.66
C THR A 647 47.41 32.58 -7.63
N GLN A 648 47.10 32.58 -8.93
CA GLN A 648 47.72 31.76 -9.96
C GLN A 648 47.78 30.26 -9.60
N PRO A 649 46.66 29.62 -9.28
CA PRO A 649 46.63 28.24 -8.86
C PRO A 649 46.94 27.28 -10.01
N ASP A 650 47.47 26.10 -9.72
CA ASP A 650 47.46 25.02 -10.67
C ASP A 650 46.03 24.50 -10.92
N ALA A 651 45.84 23.72 -11.97
CA ALA A 651 44.51 23.20 -12.33
C ALA A 651 43.87 22.36 -11.21
N ALA A 652 44.67 21.59 -10.47
CA ALA A 652 44.20 20.74 -9.40
C ALA A 652 43.61 21.57 -8.24
N LYS A 653 44.34 22.64 -7.82
CA LYS A 653 43.91 23.53 -6.76
C LYS A 653 42.66 24.32 -7.16
N ALA A 654 42.63 24.82 -8.41
CA ALA A 654 41.47 25.56 -8.92
C ALA A 654 40.22 24.70 -8.93
N SER A 655 40.31 23.49 -9.48
CA SER A 655 39.21 22.53 -9.51
C SER A 655 38.76 22.12 -8.08
N ALA A 656 39.68 21.80 -7.19
CA ALA A 656 39.38 21.44 -5.81
C ALA A 656 38.61 22.54 -5.05
N THR A 657 39.01 23.82 -5.25
CA THR A 657 38.32 24.95 -4.62
C THR A 657 36.84 25.05 -5.03
N ALA A 658 36.52 24.78 -6.29
CA ALA A 658 35.14 24.79 -6.76
C ALA A 658 34.36 23.55 -6.28
N VAL A 659 34.99 22.38 -6.29
CA VAL A 659 34.37 21.14 -5.78
C VAL A 659 34.05 21.25 -4.28
N ASP A 660 34.97 21.83 -3.50
CA ASP A 660 34.77 22.05 -2.05
C ASP A 660 33.66 23.06 -1.76
N PHE A 661 33.43 24.01 -2.67
CA PHE A 661 32.32 24.95 -2.58
C PHE A 661 30.97 24.25 -2.92
N GLY A 662 30.98 23.34 -3.90
CA GLY A 662 29.83 22.52 -4.28
C GLY A 662 29.71 22.40 -5.82
N GLN A 663 29.79 21.19 -6.32
CA GLN A 663 29.77 20.90 -7.75
C GLN A 663 28.34 20.68 -8.26
N ASP A 664 27.94 21.43 -9.30
CA ASP A 664 26.64 21.29 -9.99
C ASP A 664 26.80 20.87 -11.47
N ASP A 665 27.93 21.25 -12.08
CA ASP A 665 28.27 20.86 -13.46
C ASP A 665 29.71 20.35 -13.57
N ASP A 666 30.08 19.85 -14.75
CA ASP A 666 31.43 19.35 -15.05
C ASP A 666 32.45 20.48 -14.88
N ILE A 667 33.58 20.20 -14.26
CA ILE A 667 34.63 21.18 -14.02
C ILE A 667 35.90 20.74 -14.74
N THR A 668 36.31 21.53 -15.72
CA THR A 668 37.58 21.35 -16.40
C THR A 668 38.44 22.61 -16.29
N VAL A 669 39.64 22.44 -15.80
CA VAL A 669 40.64 23.52 -15.74
C VAL A 669 41.94 23.07 -16.37
N LEU A 670 42.52 23.96 -17.17
CA LEU A 670 43.84 23.75 -17.79
C LEU A 670 44.67 24.99 -17.53
N THR A 671 45.91 24.83 -17.02
CA THR A 671 46.82 25.95 -16.80
C THR A 671 48.16 25.74 -17.55
N LEU A 672 48.69 26.84 -18.07
CA LEU A 672 49.93 26.92 -18.77
C LEU A 672 50.79 28.00 -18.10
N THR A 673 52.03 27.66 -17.70
CA THR A 673 53.01 28.64 -17.17
C THR A 673 54.22 28.63 -18.08
N ARG A 674 54.57 29.79 -18.64
CA ARG A 674 55.77 29.92 -19.47
C ARG A 674 57.01 29.85 -18.63
N LEU A 675 57.91 28.93 -18.98
CA LEU A 675 59.14 28.68 -18.25
C LEU A 675 60.28 29.61 -18.73
N GLY A 676 61.17 30.00 -17.84
CA GLY A 676 62.41 30.72 -18.19
C GLY A 676 63.44 29.83 -18.85
N SER A 677 64.45 30.47 -19.50
CA SER A 677 65.51 29.79 -20.22
C SER A 677 66.29 28.85 -19.27
N GLY A 678 66.24 27.55 -19.56
CA GLY A 678 66.92 26.50 -18.76
C GLY A 678 66.04 25.67 -17.83
N GLN A 679 64.76 25.95 -17.73
CA GLN A 679 63.81 25.13 -16.98
C GLN A 679 63.26 24.00 -17.83
N GLN A 680 63.08 22.80 -17.23
CA GLN A 680 62.52 21.65 -17.94
C GLN A 680 60.97 21.75 -18.02
N SER A 681 60.41 21.50 -19.19
CA SER A 681 58.99 21.39 -19.39
C SER A 681 58.40 20.27 -18.52
N THR A 682 57.37 20.57 -17.80
CA THR A 682 56.64 19.60 -17.00
C THR A 682 55.15 19.57 -17.37
N SER A 683 54.56 18.39 -17.43
CA SER A 683 53.13 18.23 -17.66
C SER A 683 52.58 17.31 -16.56
N LYS A 684 51.52 17.72 -15.89
CA LYS A 684 50.84 16.94 -14.86
C LYS A 684 49.34 16.91 -15.09
N LEU A 685 48.81 15.72 -15.19
CA LEU A 685 47.37 15.46 -15.14
C LEU A 685 47.00 15.19 -13.69
N SER A 686 46.06 15.93 -13.15
CA SER A 686 45.42 15.57 -11.90
C SER A 686 44.36 14.53 -12.22
N ALA A 687 44.71 13.25 -12.00
CA ALA A 687 43.74 12.15 -12.15
C ALA A 687 42.53 12.36 -11.25
N PRO A 688 41.29 12.01 -11.65
CA PRO A 688 40.16 11.99 -10.78
C PRO A 688 40.44 11.01 -9.64
N HIS A 689 40.50 11.46 -8.39
CA HIS A 689 40.44 10.57 -7.25
C HIS A 689 39.07 9.85 -7.33
N LEU A 690 39.10 8.58 -7.71
CA LEU A 690 37.99 7.67 -7.54
C LEU A 690 37.72 7.61 -6.04
N ALA A 691 36.70 8.32 -5.59
CA ALA A 691 36.09 8.03 -4.30
C ALA A 691 35.54 6.61 -4.38
N GLN A 692 36.23 5.67 -3.74
CA GLN A 692 35.69 4.35 -3.43
C GLN A 692 34.52 4.61 -2.48
N ALA A 693 33.26 4.48 -2.99
CA ALA A 693 32.06 4.45 -2.18
C ALA A 693 31.74 2.99 -1.80
#